data_3d114faf87193592b98b3044200c0c8b
#
_entry.id   3d114faf87193592b98b3044200c0c8b
#
_cell.length_a   1.000
_cell.length_b   1.000
_cell.length_c   1.000
_cell.angle_alpha   90.00
_cell.angle_beta   90.00
_cell.angle_gamma   90.00
#
_symmetry.space_group_name_H-M   'P 1'
#
loop_
_entity.id
_entity.type
_entity.pdbx_description
1 polymer ?
#
loop_
_entity_poly.entity_id
_entity_poly.type
_entity_poly.pdbx_seq_one_letter_code
_entity_poly.pdbx_strand_id
1 'polypeptide(L)'
;MRWFVYAGCFKTKWSGAFLFGLLLLLSRLALSAPARAAGRFDPVGLVNPFIGTTRGGDTFPGATLPFGMVQLSPDMPLRELPNGGSEAYDYSGDFISGWSMTHLSGTGCWNYGDVFFTATTGPVHTHAAQYGFLFSHRQEQASPGYYRVFMKTWGINAQLTATLRCGMAKFTFPSGRPANILVPISHVMTRLSHPCYLHFLNNHTLAGYVTSNIFCASRSARVYFVLQSNQPWKSFGMWKAGQRFPHRRTIHQKHQNHKIGAYITYPAPTHARVVKLRIGISYVGIKGAAENLKAEVPGWSFSDLRQAARRRWNRALSVVRIRGGTRRRRVVFYTALYHTLLDPTVFDDANGLYRGYDNKIHRVPAGHRHIYANFSGWDIYRSEIPLLTLLKPRRVQDMAQSIVEMYKQTGFIYRWPAANAPGGCMVGDPLTSCLVRIWEAGLHGFDMKTAFRGMWHNALAHHAKYFRADANVSADEEYDISFAALSGLAATLRHPARAALLAEWAEQYREMFNPATGFMQPRLPNGAWLPGFNPAAYGAHFVEGTGWEYLWLAPQDVQGLVRLLGGRKAFAAKLTAFFSGHHYDPTNEPDIEAPFLYDYAGRPWQTQYIVNKEARKNYTDTPGGLAGGGNDDCGTMSAWYVLSQLGFYAVDPGTADFEVCSPGFSRSTLHLSAPYKGRAFTIAAFRHSGRGQPGAEYIQSALLDGKTLSRPWFTESAITNGGVWKVRLGAKPNRLWGAARKDAPPSLSSITGFGPVKYLAKEGYTCSRPTGPLTLNGNMAAYAQRVPRIIKQSLLLTNSHNGEETSVWLNRRVLLAAPWQASFDYLLRRGGADGFYLVVQNSRAGKKLLRGSDGSDKGLISGGMAPRHSLGVGVENFRGSELELAYGAPAGNTQRRMPVKLGGTAPVNFNRPDHMIHVMVSYDGARTLRFQATQSGKRFTKNISLPMPLAKLLASREGYIGLTGGTGALNETQVISQWRWAEGASTRRPAAWPTPAE
;
A
#
# COMPACT_ATOMS: atom_id res chain seq x y z
N MET A 1 -15.89 -69.74 -66.52
CA MET A 1 -15.73 -69.83 -67.99
C MET A 1 -14.82 -68.63 -68.31
N ARG A 2 -13.52 -68.93 -68.56
CA ARG A 2 -12.77 -69.16 -69.79
C ARG A 2 -13.16 -68.17 -70.89
N TRP A 3 -12.28 -67.24 -71.30
CA TRP A 3 -11.20 -67.45 -72.33
C TRP A 3 -10.38 -66.10 -72.36
N PHE A 4 -9.02 -66.04 -72.20
CA PHE A 4 -7.92 -66.21 -73.18
C PHE A 4 -7.95 -65.25 -74.35
N VAL A 5 -7.00 -64.37 -74.41
CA VAL A 5 -5.62 -64.24 -74.94
C VAL A 5 -5.61 -63.39 -76.27
N TYR A 6 -4.84 -62.31 -76.31
CA TYR A 6 -3.69 -62.28 -77.23
C TYR A 6 -2.78 -61.06 -77.00
N ALA A 7 -1.54 -61.23 -77.03
CA ALA A 7 -0.45 -60.34 -76.86
C ALA A 7 -0.14 -59.48 -78.07
N GLY A 8 0.34 -58.29 -77.86
CA GLY A 8 0.95 -57.50 -78.93
C GLY A 8 1.96 -56.47 -78.31
N CYS A 9 3.23 -56.79 -78.47
CA CYS A 9 4.38 -55.95 -78.11
C CYS A 9 4.41 -54.66 -78.91
N PHE A 10 4.49 -53.53 -78.22
CA PHE A 10 5.16 -52.31 -78.68
C PHE A 10 6.00 -51.68 -77.57
N LYS A 11 7.31 -51.77 -77.76
CA LYS A 11 8.28 -51.00 -76.93
C LYS A 11 8.24 -49.54 -77.36
N THR A 12 7.85 -48.66 -76.45
CA THR A 12 8.26 -47.26 -76.48
C THR A 12 8.82 -46.86 -75.16
N LYS A 13 10.09 -46.51 -75.14
CA LYS A 13 10.79 -45.87 -74.01
C LYS A 13 10.12 -44.52 -73.68
N TRP A 14 9.42 -44.43 -72.57
CA TRP A 14 9.11 -43.15 -71.98
C TRP A 14 9.97 -42.96 -70.74
N SER A 15 10.74 -41.85 -70.73
CA SER A 15 11.72 -41.52 -69.78
C SER A 15 11.10 -41.28 -68.41
N GLY A 16 11.71 -41.85 -67.35
CA GLY A 16 11.31 -41.70 -65.91
C GLY A 16 11.30 -40.28 -65.36
N ALA A 17 11.47 -39.26 -66.20
CA ALA A 17 11.42 -37.81 -65.75
C ALA A 17 9.98 -37.31 -65.58
N PHE A 18 8.97 -37.89 -66.22
CA PHE A 18 7.58 -37.35 -66.08
C PHE A 18 6.84 -37.87 -64.79
N LEU A 19 7.15 -39.16 -64.43
CA LEU A 19 6.58 -39.68 -63.16
C LEU A 19 7.21 -39.02 -61.89
N PHE A 20 8.49 -38.66 -61.95
CA PHE A 20 9.16 -37.97 -60.88
C PHE A 20 8.70 -36.50 -60.74
N GLY A 21 8.40 -35.81 -61.83
CA GLY A 21 7.84 -34.48 -61.90
C GLY A 21 6.41 -34.40 -61.30
N LEU A 22 5.56 -35.41 -61.63
CA LEU A 22 4.19 -35.48 -61.14
C LEU A 22 4.12 -35.84 -59.64
N LEU A 23 5.01 -36.71 -59.16
CA LEU A 23 5.13 -37.03 -57.72
C LEU A 23 5.71 -35.82 -56.88
N LEU A 24 6.63 -35.03 -57.42
CA LEU A 24 7.12 -33.82 -56.84
C LEU A 24 6.08 -32.66 -56.85
N LEU A 25 5.23 -32.56 -57.86
CA LEU A 25 4.12 -31.61 -57.90
C LEU A 25 3.00 -32.02 -56.92
N LEU A 26 2.66 -33.31 -56.82
CA LEU A 26 1.67 -33.81 -55.87
C LEU A 26 2.17 -33.74 -54.39
N SER A 27 3.49 -33.92 -54.18
CA SER A 27 4.08 -33.72 -52.87
C SER A 27 4.13 -32.23 -52.46
N ARG A 28 4.26 -31.27 -53.40
CA ARG A 28 4.16 -29.83 -53.11
C ARG A 28 2.70 -29.37 -52.96
N LEU A 29 1.73 -30.02 -53.57
CA LEU A 29 0.29 -29.75 -53.36
C LEU A 29 -0.25 -30.38 -52.06
N ALA A 30 0.34 -31.47 -51.58
CA ALA A 30 0.00 -32.06 -50.27
C ALA A 30 0.65 -31.36 -49.08
N LEU A 31 1.71 -30.53 -49.30
CA LEU A 31 2.38 -29.73 -48.27
C LEU A 31 1.84 -28.29 -48.14
N SER A 32 0.88 -27.91 -48.98
CA SER A 32 0.17 -26.61 -48.88
C SER A 32 -1.27 -26.75 -48.39
N ALA A 33 -1.54 -27.69 -47.45
CA ALA A 33 -2.66 -27.46 -46.54
C ALA A 33 -2.37 -26.12 -45.83
N PRO A 34 -3.24 -25.10 -45.94
CA PRO A 34 -2.98 -23.85 -45.20
C PRO A 34 -2.82 -24.27 -43.75
N ALA A 35 -1.63 -24.07 -43.20
CA ALA A 35 -1.44 -24.13 -41.76
C ALA A 35 -2.55 -23.25 -41.22
N ARG A 36 -3.57 -23.85 -40.58
CA ARG A 36 -4.62 -23.11 -39.89
C ARG A 36 -3.88 -22.03 -39.13
N ALA A 37 -3.96 -20.80 -39.63
CA ALA A 37 -3.32 -19.67 -38.98
C ALA A 37 -3.71 -19.77 -37.51
N ALA A 38 -2.74 -20.15 -36.67
CA ALA A 38 -3.00 -20.34 -35.25
C ALA A 38 -3.63 -19.04 -34.80
N GLY A 39 -4.94 -19.05 -34.53
CA GLY A 39 -5.75 -17.85 -34.36
C GLY A 39 -5.04 -16.94 -33.37
N ARG A 40 -4.75 -15.72 -33.81
CA ARG A 40 -4.00 -14.75 -33.00
C ARG A 40 -4.62 -14.71 -31.62
N PHE A 41 -3.82 -14.96 -30.56
CA PHE A 41 -4.30 -14.96 -29.20
C PHE A 41 -4.98 -13.61 -28.88
N ASP A 42 -6.25 -13.66 -28.51
CA ASP A 42 -7.11 -12.48 -28.29
C ASP A 42 -7.72 -12.51 -26.87
N PRO A 43 -6.97 -12.08 -25.84
CA PRO A 43 -7.46 -12.06 -24.47
C PRO A 43 -8.58 -11.03 -24.25
N VAL A 44 -8.69 -9.98 -25.06
CA VAL A 44 -9.78 -9.00 -24.96
C VAL A 44 -11.15 -9.67 -25.18
N GLY A 45 -11.23 -10.67 -26.04
CA GLY A 45 -12.45 -11.46 -26.25
C GLY A 45 -12.85 -12.35 -25.08
N LEU A 46 -12.03 -12.41 -24.02
CA LEU A 46 -12.30 -13.13 -22.77
C LEU A 46 -12.58 -12.20 -21.58
N VAL A 47 -12.54 -10.89 -21.77
CA VAL A 47 -12.88 -9.94 -20.69
C VAL A 47 -14.37 -9.61 -20.74
N ASN A 48 -15.02 -9.67 -19.58
CA ASN A 48 -16.40 -9.21 -19.37
C ASN A 48 -16.41 -8.06 -18.34
N PRO A 49 -16.39 -6.78 -18.75
CA PRO A 49 -16.36 -5.64 -17.84
C PRO A 49 -17.60 -5.49 -16.94
N PHE A 50 -18.63 -6.31 -17.11
CA PHE A 50 -19.79 -6.33 -16.21
C PHE A 50 -19.57 -7.15 -14.94
N ILE A 51 -18.53 -7.97 -14.85
CA ILE A 51 -18.18 -8.68 -13.61
C ILE A 51 -17.73 -7.65 -12.56
N GLY A 52 -18.35 -7.65 -11.40
CA GLY A 52 -18.10 -6.69 -10.31
C GLY A 52 -19.00 -5.46 -10.35
N THR A 53 -19.91 -5.33 -11.31
CA THR A 53 -20.76 -4.12 -11.43
C THR A 53 -22.09 -4.21 -10.68
N THR A 54 -22.24 -5.15 -9.76
CA THR A 54 -23.37 -5.23 -8.82
C THR A 54 -22.98 -5.98 -7.56
N ARG A 55 -23.77 -5.95 -6.53
CA ARG A 55 -23.54 -6.57 -5.21
C ARG A 55 -22.32 -6.03 -4.46
N GLY A 56 -21.89 -4.81 -4.70
CA GLY A 56 -20.79 -4.17 -3.98
C GLY A 56 -19.41 -4.33 -4.62
N GLY A 57 -19.28 -4.99 -5.80
CA GLY A 57 -17.98 -5.06 -6.50
C GLY A 57 -17.49 -3.69 -6.99
N ASP A 58 -18.40 -2.77 -7.17
CA ASP A 58 -18.18 -1.34 -7.45
C ASP A 58 -17.23 -1.05 -8.61
N THR A 59 -17.21 -1.97 -9.61
CA THR A 59 -16.48 -1.75 -10.86
C THR A 59 -17.37 -1.09 -11.92
N PHE A 60 -16.77 -0.50 -12.94
CA PHE A 60 -17.49 0.20 -14.01
C PHE A 60 -17.30 -0.51 -15.37
N PRO A 61 -18.35 -0.53 -16.25
CA PRO A 61 -18.27 -1.19 -17.56
C PRO A 61 -17.73 -0.28 -18.67
N GLY A 62 -17.36 0.96 -18.39
CA GLY A 62 -17.05 2.00 -19.36
C GLY A 62 -15.76 1.81 -20.14
N ALA A 63 -15.51 2.71 -21.07
CA ALA A 63 -14.33 2.70 -21.92
C ALA A 63 -13.13 3.37 -21.25
N THR A 64 -12.05 2.62 -21.07
CA THR A 64 -10.77 3.11 -20.54
C THR A 64 -9.59 2.42 -21.22
N LEU A 65 -8.37 2.92 -21.03
CA LEU A 65 -7.12 2.25 -21.38
C LEU A 65 -6.40 1.76 -20.12
N PRO A 66 -5.42 0.84 -20.24
CA PRO A 66 -4.63 0.42 -19.07
C PRO A 66 -4.01 1.63 -18.37
N PHE A 67 -4.33 1.79 -17.07
CA PHE A 67 -3.91 2.91 -16.22
C PHE A 67 -4.31 4.29 -16.76
N GLY A 68 -5.44 4.39 -17.46
CA GLY A 68 -5.88 5.63 -18.11
C GLY A 68 -6.36 6.68 -17.11
N MET A 69 -6.04 7.97 -17.35
CA MET A 69 -6.65 9.11 -16.66
C MET A 69 -8.16 9.20 -16.93
N VAL A 70 -8.60 8.69 -18.07
CA VAL A 70 -10.00 8.68 -18.50
C VAL A 70 -10.64 7.30 -18.28
N GLN A 71 -11.73 7.29 -17.52
CA GLN A 71 -12.65 6.17 -17.32
C GLN A 71 -14.03 6.64 -17.77
N LEU A 72 -14.28 6.59 -19.08
CA LEU A 72 -15.53 7.08 -19.69
C LEU A 72 -16.63 6.04 -19.51
N SER A 73 -17.47 6.21 -18.48
CA SER A 73 -18.45 5.23 -18.03
C SER A 73 -19.84 5.82 -17.85
N PRO A 74 -20.92 5.00 -17.89
CA PRO A 74 -22.27 5.45 -17.56
C PRO A 74 -22.41 5.79 -16.07
N ASP A 75 -23.23 6.83 -15.80
CA ASP A 75 -23.66 7.25 -14.49
C ASP A 75 -25.17 7.00 -14.33
N MET A 76 -25.56 6.30 -13.27
CA MET A 76 -26.94 6.12 -12.83
C MET A 76 -27.31 7.12 -11.73
N PRO A 77 -28.57 7.45 -11.52
CA PRO A 77 -28.98 8.27 -10.38
C PRO A 77 -28.82 7.47 -9.07
N LEU A 78 -28.51 8.15 -7.97
CA LEU A 78 -28.25 7.52 -6.65
C LEU A 78 -29.36 6.56 -6.19
N ARG A 79 -30.63 6.84 -6.56
CA ARG A 79 -31.77 5.97 -6.25
C ARG A 79 -31.74 4.61 -6.94
N GLU A 80 -30.97 4.49 -8.02
CA GLU A 80 -30.78 3.25 -8.80
C GLU A 80 -29.52 2.48 -8.40
N LEU A 81 -28.78 3.00 -7.40
CA LEU A 81 -27.55 2.42 -6.90
C LEU A 81 -27.82 1.78 -5.53
N PRO A 82 -28.31 0.52 -5.47
CA PRO A 82 -28.49 -0.17 -4.21
C PRO A 82 -27.11 -0.34 -3.53
N ASN A 83 -27.09 -0.22 -2.22
CA ASN A 83 -25.88 -0.36 -1.39
C ASN A 83 -24.78 0.70 -1.64
N GLY A 84 -25.15 1.85 -2.24
CA GLY A 84 -24.21 2.97 -2.39
C GLY A 84 -23.27 2.88 -3.58
N GLY A 85 -23.56 2.04 -4.61
CA GLY A 85 -22.74 1.82 -5.81
C GLY A 85 -21.79 2.97 -6.15
N SER A 86 -20.57 2.89 -5.68
CA SER A 86 -19.65 4.03 -5.64
C SER A 86 -19.15 4.46 -7.01
N GLU A 87 -19.22 3.55 -7.99
CA GLU A 87 -18.70 3.76 -9.34
C GLU A 87 -19.79 4.14 -10.34
N ALA A 88 -20.86 4.69 -9.82
CA ALA A 88 -21.97 5.28 -10.60
C ALA A 88 -22.76 4.31 -11.50
N TYR A 89 -22.51 3.02 -11.48
CA TYR A 89 -23.20 2.02 -12.29
C TYR A 89 -23.49 0.75 -11.48
N ASP A 90 -24.74 0.29 -11.52
CA ASP A 90 -25.13 -1.02 -11.02
C ASP A 90 -25.86 -1.82 -12.13
N TYR A 91 -25.43 -3.08 -12.37
CA TYR A 91 -26.03 -3.93 -13.40
C TYR A 91 -27.48 -4.31 -13.12
N SER A 92 -27.98 -4.17 -11.91
CA SER A 92 -29.38 -4.44 -11.59
C SER A 92 -30.34 -3.33 -12.03
N GLY A 93 -29.80 -2.11 -12.30
CA GLY A 93 -30.60 -0.96 -12.73
C GLY A 93 -30.90 -0.94 -14.25
N ASP A 94 -31.92 -0.22 -14.66
CA ASP A 94 -32.33 -0.07 -16.05
C ASP A 94 -32.41 1.40 -16.54
N PHE A 95 -31.89 2.35 -15.71
CA PHE A 95 -31.91 3.79 -16.00
C PHE A 95 -30.54 4.43 -15.87
N ILE A 96 -30.05 5.08 -16.93
CA ILE A 96 -28.79 5.83 -16.97
C ILE A 96 -29.07 7.32 -17.08
N SER A 97 -28.39 8.15 -16.30
CA SER A 97 -28.43 9.62 -16.38
C SER A 97 -27.63 10.16 -17.56
N GLY A 98 -26.48 9.57 -17.85
CA GLY A 98 -25.54 9.98 -18.89
C GLY A 98 -24.17 9.32 -18.68
N TRP A 99 -23.10 10.04 -19.01
CA TRP A 99 -21.73 9.55 -18.90
C TRP A 99 -20.80 10.61 -18.33
N SER A 100 -19.85 10.21 -17.49
CA SER A 100 -18.76 11.08 -17.04
C SER A 100 -17.39 10.54 -17.45
N MET A 101 -16.36 11.39 -17.36
CA MET A 101 -15.01 11.11 -17.87
C MET A 101 -14.10 10.46 -16.83
N THR A 102 -14.46 10.50 -15.54
CA THR A 102 -13.63 10.05 -14.43
C THR A 102 -14.41 9.15 -13.50
N HIS A 103 -13.85 7.99 -13.22
CA HIS A 103 -14.31 7.00 -12.23
C HIS A 103 -13.11 6.39 -11.54
N LEU A 104 -13.36 5.58 -10.51
CA LEU A 104 -12.35 4.78 -9.85
C LEU A 104 -12.90 3.37 -9.63
N SER A 105 -12.13 2.33 -9.82
CA SER A 105 -12.67 0.97 -9.83
C SER A 105 -12.67 0.33 -8.44
N GLY A 106 -13.86 0.02 -7.92
CA GLY A 106 -14.01 -0.82 -6.74
C GLY A 106 -13.68 -0.17 -5.41
N THR A 107 -13.94 1.11 -5.20
CA THR A 107 -13.52 1.80 -3.96
C THR A 107 -14.55 1.79 -2.84
N GLY A 108 -15.73 1.25 -3.03
CA GLY A 108 -16.81 1.22 -2.02
C GLY A 108 -17.35 2.59 -1.61
N CYS A 109 -16.87 3.67 -2.18
CA CYS A 109 -17.25 5.04 -1.85
C CYS A 109 -17.36 5.90 -3.10
N TRP A 110 -18.28 6.84 -3.08
CA TRP A 110 -18.52 7.73 -4.22
C TRP A 110 -17.31 8.57 -4.56
N ASN A 111 -16.84 8.42 -5.79
CA ASN A 111 -15.68 9.12 -6.32
C ASN A 111 -15.98 9.77 -7.66
N TYR A 112 -15.34 10.92 -7.94
CA TYR A 112 -15.29 11.54 -9.26
C TYR A 112 -16.66 11.79 -9.91
N GLY A 113 -16.91 11.23 -11.12
CA GLY A 113 -18.09 11.54 -11.95
C GLY A 113 -17.95 12.88 -12.64
N ASP A 114 -16.72 13.33 -12.91
CA ASP A 114 -16.43 14.66 -13.45
C ASP A 114 -16.61 14.72 -14.97
N VAL A 115 -16.96 15.92 -15.44
CA VAL A 115 -17.16 16.22 -16.88
C VAL A 115 -18.27 15.34 -17.48
N PHE A 116 -19.45 15.46 -16.88
CA PHE A 116 -20.64 14.72 -17.29
C PHE A 116 -21.26 15.28 -18.57
N PHE A 117 -21.77 14.39 -19.42
CA PHE A 117 -22.56 14.75 -20.61
C PHE A 117 -23.60 13.68 -20.93
N THR A 118 -24.66 14.05 -21.68
CA THR A 118 -25.69 13.14 -22.18
C THR A 118 -26.25 13.62 -23.50
N ALA A 119 -27.10 12.80 -24.15
CA ALA A 119 -27.73 13.11 -25.41
C ALA A 119 -29.25 12.93 -25.29
N THR A 120 -30.05 13.83 -25.92
CA THR A 120 -31.54 13.73 -25.97
C THR A 120 -32.07 14.10 -27.34
N THR A 121 -33.36 13.82 -27.61
CA THR A 121 -34.09 14.28 -28.79
C THR A 121 -35.24 15.15 -28.39
N GLY A 122 -35.65 16.10 -29.26
CA GLY A 122 -36.79 17.03 -29.03
C GLY A 122 -36.41 18.25 -28.19
N PRO A 123 -37.24 18.67 -27.22
CA PRO A 123 -36.95 19.81 -26.37
C PRO A 123 -35.70 19.62 -25.51
N VAL A 124 -35.06 20.75 -25.17
CA VAL A 124 -33.91 20.73 -24.24
C VAL A 124 -34.41 20.59 -22.81
N HIS A 125 -33.97 19.55 -22.10
CA HIS A 125 -34.26 19.31 -20.69
C HIS A 125 -33.07 19.73 -19.81
N THR A 126 -33.32 20.38 -18.68
CA THR A 126 -32.30 20.92 -17.78
C THR A 126 -32.25 20.23 -16.41
N HIS A 127 -33.25 19.38 -16.12
CA HIS A 127 -33.34 18.60 -14.89
C HIS A 127 -32.91 17.14 -15.09
N ALA A 128 -32.15 16.59 -14.16
CA ALA A 128 -31.56 15.24 -14.24
C ALA A 128 -32.64 14.16 -14.51
N ALA A 129 -33.75 14.21 -13.81
CA ALA A 129 -34.85 13.26 -13.99
C ALA A 129 -35.48 13.28 -15.40
N GLN A 130 -35.27 14.35 -16.19
CA GLN A 130 -35.84 14.53 -17.51
C GLN A 130 -34.90 14.19 -18.66
N TYR A 131 -33.55 14.18 -18.45
CA TYR A 131 -32.62 13.90 -19.53
C TYR A 131 -31.99 12.50 -19.46
N GLY A 132 -32.16 11.77 -18.36
CA GLY A 132 -31.80 10.37 -18.30
C GLY A 132 -32.64 9.47 -19.21
N PHE A 133 -32.30 8.21 -19.30
CA PHE A 133 -32.93 7.29 -20.22
C PHE A 133 -33.01 5.86 -19.71
N LEU A 134 -34.10 5.18 -20.07
CA LEU A 134 -34.25 3.74 -19.91
C LEU A 134 -33.41 3.00 -20.96
N PHE A 135 -32.83 1.87 -20.57
CA PHE A 135 -32.10 0.99 -21.47
C PHE A 135 -32.45 -0.50 -21.23
N SER A 136 -31.75 -1.40 -21.86
CA SER A 136 -31.81 -2.84 -21.61
C SER A 136 -30.43 -3.47 -21.82
N HIS A 137 -30.03 -4.35 -20.94
CA HIS A 137 -28.79 -5.11 -21.06
C HIS A 137 -28.69 -5.95 -22.35
N ARG A 138 -29.84 -6.31 -22.97
CA ARG A 138 -29.85 -6.95 -24.31
C ARG A 138 -29.32 -6.03 -25.41
N GLN A 139 -29.35 -4.72 -25.20
CA GLN A 139 -28.91 -3.68 -26.13
C GLN A 139 -27.72 -2.89 -25.59
N GLU A 140 -27.07 -3.43 -24.58
CA GLU A 140 -25.86 -2.91 -23.97
C GLU A 140 -24.67 -3.83 -24.28
N GLN A 141 -23.48 -3.25 -24.43
CA GLN A 141 -22.26 -4.00 -24.68
C GLN A 141 -21.05 -3.28 -24.09
N ALA A 142 -20.23 -4.00 -23.34
CA ALA A 142 -18.93 -3.55 -22.87
C ALA A 142 -17.79 -4.48 -23.32
N SER A 143 -16.64 -3.91 -23.58
CA SER A 143 -15.38 -4.61 -23.75
C SER A 143 -14.20 -3.66 -23.46
N PRO A 144 -13.01 -4.12 -23.12
CA PRO A 144 -11.90 -3.23 -22.84
C PRO A 144 -11.69 -2.14 -23.88
N GLY A 145 -11.85 -0.86 -23.46
CA GLY A 145 -11.74 0.32 -24.30
C GLY A 145 -12.98 0.65 -25.15
N TYR A 146 -14.10 0.01 -24.89
CA TYR A 146 -15.35 0.28 -25.63
C TYR A 146 -16.59 -0.03 -24.82
N TYR A 147 -17.57 0.89 -24.91
CA TYR A 147 -18.92 0.74 -24.36
C TYR A 147 -19.98 1.17 -25.38
N ARG A 148 -21.12 0.52 -25.38
CA ARG A 148 -22.28 0.85 -26.21
C ARG A 148 -23.59 0.58 -25.48
N VAL A 149 -24.59 1.47 -25.67
CA VAL A 149 -25.95 1.26 -25.19
C VAL A 149 -26.97 1.91 -26.13
N PHE A 150 -28.16 1.31 -26.24
CA PHE A 150 -29.31 1.93 -26.90
C PHE A 150 -30.20 2.64 -25.87
N MET A 151 -30.31 3.94 -26.01
CA MET A 151 -31.08 4.84 -25.15
C MET A 151 -32.58 4.79 -25.57
N LYS A 152 -33.37 3.89 -24.96
CA LYS A 152 -34.78 3.64 -25.35
C LYS A 152 -35.63 4.88 -25.32
N THR A 153 -35.50 5.70 -24.26
CA THR A 153 -36.30 6.97 -24.11
C THR A 153 -36.09 7.92 -25.28
N TRP A 154 -34.89 7.96 -25.86
CA TRP A 154 -34.51 8.93 -26.88
C TRP A 154 -34.34 8.36 -28.27
N GLY A 155 -34.37 7.03 -28.44
CA GLY A 155 -34.09 6.34 -29.69
C GLY A 155 -32.67 6.50 -30.22
N ILE A 156 -31.70 6.77 -29.33
CA ILE A 156 -30.28 7.05 -29.66
C ILE A 156 -29.41 5.82 -29.44
N ASN A 157 -28.51 5.54 -30.40
CA ASN A 157 -27.46 4.57 -30.19
C ASN A 157 -26.17 5.32 -29.76
N ALA A 158 -25.73 5.12 -28.52
CA ALA A 158 -24.53 5.69 -27.96
C ALA A 158 -23.38 4.69 -28.00
N GLN A 159 -22.19 5.13 -28.42
CA GLN A 159 -20.96 4.34 -28.44
C GLN A 159 -19.81 5.18 -27.88
N LEU A 160 -19.00 4.59 -27.00
CA LEU A 160 -17.89 5.27 -26.31
C LEU A 160 -16.59 4.52 -26.52
N THR A 161 -15.49 5.25 -26.64
CA THR A 161 -14.10 4.71 -26.61
C THR A 161 -13.16 5.75 -25.99
N ALA A 162 -11.97 5.33 -25.54
CA ALA A 162 -11.05 6.20 -24.82
C ALA A 162 -9.60 6.04 -25.26
N THR A 163 -8.81 7.07 -24.98
CA THR A 163 -7.35 7.06 -24.93
C THR A 163 -6.88 7.23 -23.49
N LEU A 164 -5.61 7.54 -23.23
CA LEU A 164 -5.15 7.76 -21.86
C LEU A 164 -5.80 8.97 -21.19
N ARG A 165 -5.98 10.08 -21.96
CA ARG A 165 -6.43 11.39 -21.44
C ARG A 165 -7.66 11.93 -22.14
N CYS A 166 -8.21 11.18 -23.11
CA CYS A 166 -9.33 11.65 -23.92
C CYS A 166 -10.37 10.56 -24.12
N GLY A 167 -11.61 10.97 -24.26
CA GLY A 167 -12.74 10.12 -24.67
C GLY A 167 -13.29 10.53 -26.03
N MET A 168 -13.88 9.57 -26.76
CA MET A 168 -14.71 9.85 -27.93
C MET A 168 -16.07 9.17 -27.77
N ALA A 169 -17.15 9.97 -27.92
CA ALA A 169 -18.51 9.49 -27.98
C ALA A 169 -19.05 9.60 -29.43
N LYS A 170 -19.83 8.61 -29.85
CA LYS A 170 -20.54 8.60 -31.14
C LYS A 170 -22.01 8.35 -30.87
N PHE A 171 -22.86 9.34 -31.18
CA PHE A 171 -24.28 9.25 -31.06
C PHE A 171 -24.92 9.12 -32.45
N THR A 172 -25.80 8.12 -32.61
CA THR A 172 -26.63 8.00 -33.80
C THR A 172 -28.07 8.38 -33.40
N PHE A 173 -28.51 9.54 -33.83
CA PHE A 173 -29.83 10.07 -33.55
C PHE A 173 -30.87 9.62 -34.62
N PRO A 174 -32.14 9.39 -34.23
CA PRO A 174 -33.22 9.14 -35.19
C PRO A 174 -33.51 10.39 -36.04
N SER A 175 -34.23 10.21 -37.15
CA SER A 175 -34.76 11.30 -37.95
C SER A 175 -35.95 12.01 -37.26
N GLY A 176 -36.33 13.17 -37.77
CA GLY A 176 -37.58 13.86 -37.45
C GLY A 176 -37.59 14.69 -36.15
N ARG A 177 -36.55 14.62 -35.31
CA ARG A 177 -36.47 15.40 -34.05
C ARG A 177 -35.13 16.11 -33.91
N PRO A 178 -35.09 17.33 -33.32
CA PRO A 178 -33.83 17.97 -32.96
C PRO A 178 -32.96 17.06 -32.10
N ALA A 179 -31.65 17.05 -32.35
CA ALA A 179 -30.68 16.30 -31.58
C ALA A 179 -29.95 17.22 -30.60
N ASN A 180 -29.93 16.89 -29.31
CA ASN A 180 -29.28 17.69 -28.28
C ASN A 180 -28.11 16.94 -27.64
N ILE A 181 -27.04 17.69 -27.31
CA ILE A 181 -26.01 17.31 -26.38
C ILE A 181 -26.10 18.21 -25.16
N LEU A 182 -26.19 17.63 -23.99
CA LEU A 182 -26.27 18.32 -22.70
C LEU A 182 -24.97 18.08 -21.90
N VAL A 183 -24.49 19.17 -21.30
CA VAL A 183 -23.30 19.13 -20.42
C VAL A 183 -23.64 19.76 -19.07
N PRO A 184 -24.34 19.03 -18.18
CA PRO A 184 -24.64 19.46 -16.81
C PRO A 184 -23.39 19.40 -15.95
N ILE A 185 -22.52 20.41 -16.03
CA ILE A 185 -21.18 20.41 -15.42
C ILE A 185 -21.19 20.34 -13.88
N SER A 186 -22.30 20.64 -13.26
CA SER A 186 -22.49 20.49 -11.82
C SER A 186 -22.96 19.08 -11.40
N HIS A 187 -23.01 18.12 -12.32
CA HIS A 187 -23.16 16.71 -12.01
C HIS A 187 -21.80 16.14 -11.60
N VAL A 188 -21.70 15.52 -10.46
CA VAL A 188 -20.57 14.74 -9.94
C VAL A 188 -21.12 13.67 -9.01
N MET A 189 -20.40 12.56 -8.85
CA MET A 189 -20.82 11.49 -7.95
C MET A 189 -20.57 11.84 -6.49
N THR A 190 -19.52 12.59 -6.20
CA THR A 190 -19.22 13.14 -4.88
C THR A 190 -20.03 14.41 -4.61
N ARG A 191 -19.79 15.06 -3.47
CA ARG A 191 -20.34 16.41 -3.26
C ARG A 191 -19.62 17.38 -4.18
N LEU A 192 -20.42 18.18 -4.91
CA LEU A 192 -19.87 19.26 -5.71
C LEU A 192 -19.12 20.24 -4.81
N SER A 193 -17.85 20.45 -5.08
CA SER A 193 -17.08 21.58 -4.58
C SER A 193 -17.13 22.71 -5.61
N HIS A 194 -16.69 23.88 -5.28
CA HIS A 194 -16.73 25.02 -6.18
C HIS A 194 -15.36 25.59 -6.44
N PRO A 195 -15.16 26.29 -7.53
CA PRO A 195 -16.10 26.72 -8.59
C PRO A 195 -16.23 25.75 -9.77
N CYS A 196 -17.30 25.94 -10.59
CA CYS A 196 -17.48 25.34 -11.91
C CYS A 196 -17.55 26.43 -12.99
N TYR A 197 -17.12 26.10 -14.21
CA TYR A 197 -17.03 27.06 -15.33
C TYR A 197 -17.29 26.39 -16.66
N LEU A 198 -18.04 27.05 -17.55
CA LEU A 198 -18.25 26.66 -18.94
C LEU A 198 -18.09 27.87 -19.86
N HIS A 199 -17.48 27.66 -21.03
CA HIS A 199 -17.29 28.67 -22.06
C HIS A 199 -17.32 28.07 -23.46
N PHE A 200 -18.21 28.57 -24.33
CA PHE A 200 -18.24 28.29 -25.77
C PHE A 200 -17.16 29.10 -26.49
N LEU A 201 -16.08 28.44 -26.91
CA LEU A 201 -14.97 29.08 -27.64
C LEU A 201 -15.37 29.46 -29.07
N ASN A 202 -16.14 28.58 -29.76
CA ASN A 202 -16.67 28.74 -31.10
C ASN A 202 -17.90 27.83 -31.28
N ASN A 203 -18.38 27.60 -32.52
CA ASN A 203 -19.52 26.74 -32.81
C ASN A 203 -19.18 25.24 -32.91
N HIS A 204 -17.98 24.83 -32.51
CA HIS A 204 -17.54 23.43 -32.43
C HIS A 204 -16.93 23.08 -31.06
N THR A 205 -16.60 24.05 -30.22
CA THR A 205 -15.77 23.84 -29.04
C THR A 205 -16.37 24.48 -27.79
N LEU A 206 -16.63 23.64 -26.80
CA LEU A 206 -16.97 23.99 -25.43
C LEU A 206 -15.80 23.63 -24.51
N ALA A 207 -15.41 24.52 -23.62
CA ALA A 207 -14.37 24.29 -22.62
C ALA A 207 -14.86 24.66 -21.22
N GLY A 208 -14.21 24.15 -20.21
CA GLY A 208 -14.55 24.48 -18.83
C GLY A 208 -13.77 23.69 -17.80
N TYR A 209 -14.29 23.75 -16.59
CA TYR A 209 -13.83 22.92 -15.49
C TYR A 209 -14.92 22.64 -14.48
N VAL A 210 -14.79 21.55 -13.76
CA VAL A 210 -15.54 21.18 -12.57
C VAL A 210 -14.57 20.99 -11.41
N THR A 211 -15.02 21.34 -10.19
CA THR A 211 -14.28 21.07 -8.96
C THR A 211 -15.16 20.16 -8.10
N SER A 212 -14.67 18.98 -7.76
CA SER A 212 -15.36 17.99 -6.96
C SER A 212 -14.57 17.65 -5.70
N ASN A 213 -15.26 17.25 -4.64
CA ASN A 213 -14.63 16.70 -3.47
C ASN A 213 -13.97 15.36 -3.85
N ILE A 214 -12.87 15.07 -3.21
CA ILE A 214 -12.20 13.77 -3.32
C ILE A 214 -12.60 12.93 -2.11
N PHE A 215 -12.83 11.66 -2.36
CA PHE A 215 -13.14 10.66 -1.34
C PHE A 215 -12.18 10.75 -0.13
N CYS A 216 -12.76 10.78 1.06
CA CYS A 216 -12.02 10.82 2.33
C CYS A 216 -10.90 11.89 2.43
N ALA A 217 -10.90 12.89 1.54
CA ALA A 217 -9.91 13.95 1.55
C ALA A 217 -10.49 15.28 2.02
N SER A 218 -9.68 16.07 2.68
CA SER A 218 -10.02 17.43 3.10
C SER A 218 -9.94 18.45 1.95
N ARG A 219 -9.50 18.02 0.77
CA ARG A 219 -9.29 18.89 -0.41
C ARG A 219 -10.11 18.41 -1.59
N SER A 220 -10.47 19.36 -2.47
CA SER A 220 -11.13 19.12 -3.74
C SER A 220 -10.11 19.07 -4.88
N ALA A 221 -10.40 18.35 -5.95
CA ALA A 221 -9.66 18.39 -7.20
C ALA A 221 -10.45 19.14 -8.27
N ARG A 222 -9.72 19.72 -9.22
CA ARG A 222 -10.31 20.38 -10.37
C ARG A 222 -9.92 19.67 -11.66
N VAL A 223 -10.95 19.28 -12.42
CA VAL A 223 -10.80 18.68 -13.73
C VAL A 223 -11.20 19.71 -14.80
N TYR A 224 -10.23 20.05 -15.65
CA TYR A 224 -10.42 20.91 -16.82
C TYR A 224 -10.72 20.04 -18.03
N PHE A 225 -11.50 20.56 -18.97
CA PHE A 225 -11.83 19.82 -20.18
C PHE A 225 -11.97 20.74 -21.42
N VAL A 226 -11.83 20.10 -22.58
CA VAL A 226 -12.19 20.65 -23.89
C VAL A 226 -13.01 19.58 -24.61
N LEU A 227 -14.27 19.93 -24.95
CA LEU A 227 -15.19 19.12 -25.73
C LEU A 227 -15.31 19.73 -27.14
N GLN A 228 -15.15 18.91 -28.16
CA GLN A 228 -15.32 19.29 -29.56
C GLN A 228 -16.35 18.38 -30.24
N SER A 229 -17.12 18.98 -31.17
CA SER A 229 -18.05 18.28 -32.05
C SER A 229 -17.54 18.23 -33.47
N ASN A 230 -17.77 17.11 -34.18
CA ASN A 230 -17.41 16.93 -35.58
C ASN A 230 -18.28 17.74 -36.54
N GLN A 231 -19.35 18.34 -36.03
CA GLN A 231 -20.28 19.18 -36.80
C GLN A 231 -20.56 20.49 -36.06
N PRO A 232 -20.71 21.63 -36.76
CA PRO A 232 -21.13 22.86 -36.12
C PRO A 232 -22.56 22.70 -35.56
N TRP A 233 -22.80 23.22 -34.38
CA TRP A 233 -24.16 23.32 -33.87
C TRP A 233 -24.89 24.57 -34.38
N LYS A 234 -26.21 24.44 -34.55
CA LYS A 234 -27.04 25.55 -35.00
C LYS A 234 -27.46 26.43 -33.82
N SER A 235 -27.84 25.82 -32.72
CA SER A 235 -28.26 26.50 -31.49
C SER A 235 -27.49 25.99 -30.28
N PHE A 236 -27.27 26.90 -29.34
CA PHE A 236 -26.58 26.61 -28.08
C PHE A 236 -27.04 27.57 -26.99
N GLY A 237 -26.77 27.24 -25.77
CA GLY A 237 -27.01 28.10 -24.63
C GLY A 237 -26.56 27.43 -23.34
N MET A 238 -26.85 28.07 -22.24
CA MET A 238 -26.54 27.61 -20.91
C MET A 238 -27.80 27.61 -20.05
N TRP A 239 -27.75 26.93 -18.92
CA TRP A 239 -28.80 27.02 -17.91
C TRP A 239 -28.22 27.20 -16.51
N LYS A 240 -29.04 27.76 -15.62
CA LYS A 240 -28.79 27.88 -14.20
C LYS A 240 -30.10 27.64 -13.45
N ALA A 241 -30.13 26.76 -12.47
CA ALA A 241 -31.30 26.39 -11.68
C ALA A 241 -32.53 26.05 -12.54
N GLY A 242 -32.34 25.34 -13.66
CA GLY A 242 -33.39 24.97 -14.58
C GLY A 242 -33.71 26.04 -15.65
N GLN A 243 -33.45 27.31 -15.39
CA GLN A 243 -33.69 28.39 -16.35
C GLN A 243 -32.66 28.38 -17.49
N ARG A 244 -33.12 28.41 -18.74
CA ARG A 244 -32.30 28.44 -19.95
C ARG A 244 -31.95 29.87 -20.39
N PHE A 245 -30.70 30.03 -20.84
CA PHE A 245 -30.15 31.27 -21.40
C PHE A 245 -29.65 30.99 -22.82
N PRO A 246 -30.51 31.14 -23.87
CA PRO A 246 -30.07 30.95 -25.26
C PRO A 246 -28.94 31.89 -25.63
N HIS A 247 -28.03 31.40 -26.49
CA HIS A 247 -26.84 32.12 -27.01
C HIS A 247 -25.85 32.60 -25.95
N ARG A 248 -26.05 32.33 -24.66
CA ARG A 248 -25.11 32.65 -23.61
C ARG A 248 -23.82 31.81 -23.79
N ARG A 249 -22.68 32.49 -23.90
CA ARG A 249 -21.39 31.84 -24.16
C ARG A 249 -20.62 31.44 -22.89
N THR A 250 -20.89 32.09 -21.77
CA THR A 250 -20.12 31.88 -20.55
C THR A 250 -21.03 31.78 -19.34
N ILE A 251 -20.73 30.79 -18.46
CA ILE A 251 -21.35 30.68 -17.15
C ILE A 251 -20.33 30.27 -16.13
N HIS A 252 -20.42 30.91 -14.98
CA HIS A 252 -19.51 30.63 -13.84
C HIS A 252 -20.36 30.48 -12.58
N GLN A 253 -20.09 29.43 -11.80
CA GLN A 253 -20.70 29.22 -10.50
C GLN A 253 -19.63 29.22 -9.42
N LYS A 254 -19.72 30.17 -8.48
CA LYS A 254 -18.76 30.34 -7.39
C LYS A 254 -19.19 29.65 -6.10
N HIS A 255 -20.51 29.42 -5.89
CA HIS A 255 -21.12 28.88 -4.66
C HIS A 255 -22.17 27.79 -4.93
N GLN A 256 -22.51 26.97 -3.95
CA GLN A 256 -23.20 25.69 -4.07
C GLN A 256 -24.65 25.68 -4.60
N ASN A 257 -25.35 26.78 -4.68
CA ASN A 257 -26.80 26.73 -4.65
C ASN A 257 -27.52 26.53 -6.02
N HIS A 258 -26.80 26.41 -7.13
CA HIS A 258 -27.46 26.30 -8.42
C HIS A 258 -26.80 25.32 -9.38
N LYS A 259 -27.53 24.34 -9.86
CA LYS A 259 -27.04 23.45 -10.93
C LYS A 259 -26.92 24.24 -12.24
N ILE A 260 -25.72 24.19 -12.85
CA ILE A 260 -25.41 24.83 -14.15
C ILE A 260 -25.04 23.80 -15.20
N GLY A 261 -25.27 24.18 -16.46
CA GLY A 261 -24.87 23.36 -17.61
C GLY A 261 -24.94 24.11 -18.92
N ALA A 262 -24.53 23.42 -19.99
CA ALA A 262 -24.61 23.90 -21.36
C ALA A 262 -25.40 22.91 -22.24
N TYR A 263 -26.10 23.41 -23.22
CA TYR A 263 -26.78 22.62 -24.24
C TYR A 263 -26.37 23.05 -25.63
N ILE A 264 -26.34 22.07 -26.53
CA ILE A 264 -26.00 22.20 -27.94
C ILE A 264 -27.09 21.48 -28.70
N THR A 265 -27.68 22.13 -29.69
CA THR A 265 -28.77 21.59 -30.51
C THR A 265 -28.41 21.58 -31.98
N TYR A 266 -28.65 20.46 -32.62
CA TYR A 266 -28.57 20.26 -34.06
C TYR A 266 -30.02 20.22 -34.61
N PRO A 267 -30.28 20.72 -35.82
CA PRO A 267 -31.63 20.69 -36.42
C PRO A 267 -32.10 19.25 -36.60
N ALA A 268 -33.43 19.07 -36.64
CA ALA A 268 -34.04 17.78 -36.95
C ALA A 268 -33.49 17.22 -38.27
N PRO A 269 -32.91 16.03 -38.30
CA PRO A 269 -32.39 15.46 -39.52
C PRO A 269 -33.48 14.75 -40.30
N THR A 270 -33.40 14.76 -41.64
CA THR A 270 -34.26 13.97 -42.53
C THR A 270 -33.94 12.48 -42.47
N HIS A 271 -32.67 12.14 -42.19
CA HIS A 271 -32.19 10.79 -42.03
C HIS A 271 -31.45 10.68 -40.68
N ALA A 272 -31.07 9.46 -40.26
CA ALA A 272 -30.34 9.26 -39.04
C ALA A 272 -29.04 10.11 -39.03
N ARG A 273 -28.86 10.92 -37.99
CA ARG A 273 -27.68 11.81 -37.80
C ARG A 273 -26.65 11.18 -36.90
N VAL A 274 -25.40 11.20 -37.33
CA VAL A 274 -24.26 10.83 -36.51
C VAL A 274 -23.52 12.05 -36.01
N VAL A 275 -23.55 12.28 -34.70
CA VAL A 275 -22.72 13.29 -34.00
C VAL A 275 -21.61 12.57 -33.26
N LYS A 276 -20.37 13.06 -33.43
CA LYS A 276 -19.21 12.59 -32.68
C LYS A 276 -18.70 13.71 -31.79
N LEU A 277 -18.41 13.37 -30.55
CA LEU A 277 -17.75 14.25 -29.59
C LEU A 277 -16.37 13.68 -29.28
N ARG A 278 -15.36 14.55 -29.18
CA ARG A 278 -14.10 14.21 -28.58
C ARG A 278 -13.83 15.12 -27.40
N ILE A 279 -13.40 14.54 -26.28
CA ILE A 279 -13.29 15.22 -24.99
C ILE A 279 -11.91 14.92 -24.42
N GLY A 280 -11.09 15.95 -24.24
CA GLY A 280 -9.83 15.85 -23.51
C GLY A 280 -10.00 16.41 -22.11
N ILE A 281 -9.38 15.77 -21.12
CA ILE A 281 -9.33 16.25 -19.73
C ILE A 281 -7.91 16.54 -19.29
N SER A 282 -7.75 17.36 -18.25
CA SER A 282 -6.48 17.71 -17.62
C SER A 282 -6.69 18.17 -16.18
N TYR A 283 -5.76 17.85 -15.29
CA TYR A 283 -5.71 18.43 -13.93
C TYR A 283 -4.87 19.72 -13.86
N VAL A 284 -4.22 20.10 -14.96
CA VAL A 284 -3.34 21.29 -15.07
C VAL A 284 -4.13 22.53 -15.50
N GLY A 285 -4.89 22.42 -16.61
CA GLY A 285 -5.63 23.54 -17.15
C GLY A 285 -6.35 23.24 -18.48
N ILE A 286 -7.22 24.15 -18.95
CA ILE A 286 -7.93 24.03 -20.24
C ILE A 286 -6.94 23.86 -21.41
N LYS A 287 -5.78 24.56 -21.38
CA LYS A 287 -4.72 24.40 -22.38
C LYS A 287 -4.18 22.96 -22.40
N GLY A 288 -3.92 22.36 -21.23
CA GLY A 288 -3.50 20.96 -21.10
C GLY A 288 -4.52 20.01 -21.70
N ALA A 289 -5.83 20.18 -21.40
CA ALA A 289 -6.90 19.39 -21.99
C ALA A 289 -6.96 19.49 -23.53
N ALA A 290 -6.73 20.68 -24.09
CA ALA A 290 -6.65 20.88 -25.53
C ALA A 290 -5.42 20.21 -26.16
N GLU A 291 -4.27 20.27 -25.50
CA GLU A 291 -3.02 19.63 -25.94
C GLU A 291 -3.15 18.10 -25.88
N ASN A 292 -3.76 17.55 -24.84
CA ASN A 292 -4.10 16.13 -24.72
C ASN A 292 -4.98 15.67 -25.90
N LEU A 293 -6.01 16.46 -26.21
CA LEU A 293 -6.93 16.16 -27.30
C LEU A 293 -6.23 16.18 -28.67
N LYS A 294 -5.36 17.16 -28.91
CA LYS A 294 -4.55 17.28 -30.13
C LYS A 294 -3.57 16.11 -30.28
N ALA A 295 -2.94 15.70 -29.20
CA ALA A 295 -1.93 14.62 -29.19
C ALA A 295 -2.55 13.23 -29.37
N GLU A 296 -3.70 12.95 -28.73
CA GLU A 296 -4.22 11.60 -28.63
C GLU A 296 -5.42 11.32 -29.56
N VAL A 297 -6.19 12.35 -29.95
CA VAL A 297 -7.37 12.25 -30.82
C VAL A 297 -7.35 13.32 -31.90
N PRO A 298 -6.36 13.33 -32.82
CA PRO A 298 -6.27 14.38 -33.84
C PRO A 298 -7.38 14.33 -34.89
N GLY A 299 -8.01 13.15 -35.07
CA GLY A 299 -9.04 12.93 -36.10
C GLY A 299 -10.42 12.55 -35.53
N TRP A 300 -11.34 12.18 -36.43
CA TRP A 300 -12.73 11.85 -36.14
C TRP A 300 -13.08 10.39 -36.42
N SER A 301 -12.11 9.52 -36.66
CA SER A 301 -12.34 8.09 -36.90
C SER A 301 -12.56 7.35 -35.57
N PHE A 302 -13.82 7.14 -35.22
CA PHE A 302 -14.20 6.36 -34.04
C PHE A 302 -13.73 4.90 -34.14
N SER A 303 -13.83 4.31 -35.35
CA SER A 303 -13.39 2.92 -35.57
C SER A 303 -11.92 2.71 -35.31
N ASP A 304 -11.06 3.63 -35.77
CA ASP A 304 -9.61 3.51 -35.62
C ASP A 304 -9.20 3.67 -34.15
N LEU A 305 -9.83 4.62 -33.44
CA LEU A 305 -9.60 4.84 -32.02
C LEU A 305 -10.01 3.59 -31.20
N ARG A 306 -11.21 3.03 -31.47
CA ARG A 306 -11.68 1.80 -30.84
C ARG A 306 -10.72 0.63 -31.11
N GLN A 307 -10.25 0.46 -32.37
CA GLN A 307 -9.30 -0.58 -32.71
C GLN A 307 -7.93 -0.36 -32.02
N ALA A 308 -7.48 0.90 -31.91
CA ALA A 308 -6.25 1.24 -31.19
C ALA A 308 -6.37 0.89 -29.69
N ALA A 309 -7.51 1.20 -29.06
CA ALA A 309 -7.79 0.81 -27.69
C ALA A 309 -7.78 -0.72 -27.51
N ARG A 310 -8.47 -1.46 -28.39
CA ARG A 310 -8.47 -2.92 -28.40
C ARG A 310 -7.04 -3.50 -28.55
N ARG A 311 -6.23 -2.95 -29.46
CA ARG A 311 -4.82 -3.40 -29.63
C ARG A 311 -3.99 -3.13 -28.38
N ARG A 312 -4.21 -2.00 -27.70
CA ARG A 312 -3.52 -1.66 -26.46
C ARG A 312 -3.88 -2.65 -25.34
N TRP A 313 -5.16 -2.95 -25.18
CA TRP A 313 -5.64 -3.93 -24.21
C TRP A 313 -5.15 -5.36 -24.53
N ASN A 314 -5.19 -5.79 -25.79
CA ASN A 314 -4.63 -7.08 -26.16
C ASN A 314 -3.15 -7.21 -25.80
N ARG A 315 -2.36 -6.16 -26.02
CA ARG A 315 -0.96 -6.13 -25.60
C ARG A 315 -0.80 -6.16 -24.09
N ALA A 316 -1.63 -5.42 -23.35
CA ALA A 316 -1.57 -5.33 -21.90
C ALA A 316 -1.91 -6.65 -21.21
N LEU A 317 -2.94 -7.36 -21.70
CA LEU A 317 -3.42 -8.64 -21.17
C LEU A 317 -2.60 -9.85 -21.65
N SER A 318 -1.94 -9.77 -22.83
CA SER A 318 -1.11 -10.86 -23.38
C SER A 318 0.16 -11.12 -22.59
N VAL A 319 0.47 -10.33 -21.57
CA VAL A 319 1.61 -10.58 -20.66
C VAL A 319 1.42 -11.87 -19.86
N VAL A 320 0.18 -12.31 -19.65
CA VAL A 320 -0.14 -13.61 -19.08
C VAL A 320 -0.92 -14.43 -20.09
N ARG A 321 -0.44 -15.63 -20.41
CA ARG A 321 -1.14 -16.58 -21.30
C ARG A 321 -1.47 -17.85 -20.55
N ILE A 322 -2.76 -18.17 -20.44
CA ILE A 322 -3.25 -19.37 -19.79
C ILE A 322 -3.77 -20.40 -20.82
N ARG A 323 -3.62 -21.68 -20.50
CA ARG A 323 -4.20 -22.81 -21.23
C ARG A 323 -4.91 -23.75 -20.26
N GLY A 324 -5.91 -24.46 -20.74
CA GLY A 324 -6.80 -25.30 -19.93
C GLY A 324 -7.91 -24.50 -19.27
N GLY A 325 -8.62 -25.14 -18.35
CA GLY A 325 -9.82 -24.58 -17.74
C GLY A 325 -11.01 -24.42 -18.70
N THR A 326 -12.20 -24.18 -18.16
CA THR A 326 -13.40 -23.88 -18.96
C THR A 326 -13.32 -22.45 -19.55
N ARG A 327 -14.14 -22.14 -20.54
CA ARG A 327 -14.27 -20.77 -21.05
C ARG A 327 -14.65 -19.79 -19.95
N ARG A 328 -15.61 -20.16 -19.07
CA ARG A 328 -16.04 -19.35 -17.91
C ARG A 328 -14.85 -18.98 -17.01
N ARG A 329 -14.04 -19.96 -16.58
CA ARG A 329 -12.85 -19.71 -15.75
C ARG A 329 -11.83 -18.78 -16.43
N ARG A 330 -11.65 -18.90 -17.75
CA ARG A 330 -10.78 -17.99 -18.51
C ARG A 330 -11.35 -16.58 -18.60
N VAL A 331 -12.67 -16.43 -18.70
CA VAL A 331 -13.35 -15.13 -18.65
C VAL A 331 -13.10 -14.46 -17.29
N VAL A 332 -13.35 -15.17 -16.19
CA VAL A 332 -13.09 -14.62 -14.83
C VAL A 332 -11.62 -14.21 -14.70
N PHE A 333 -10.68 -15.06 -15.13
CA PHE A 333 -9.25 -14.75 -15.02
C PHE A 333 -8.83 -13.50 -15.81
N TYR A 334 -9.25 -13.37 -17.07
CA TYR A 334 -8.87 -12.21 -17.88
C TYR A 334 -9.63 -10.96 -17.48
N THR A 335 -10.82 -11.08 -16.89
CA THR A 335 -11.53 -9.94 -16.32
C THR A 335 -10.84 -9.45 -15.03
N ALA A 336 -10.46 -10.37 -14.14
CA ALA A 336 -9.66 -10.00 -12.97
C ALA A 336 -8.32 -9.35 -13.39
N LEU A 337 -7.60 -9.93 -14.37
CA LEU A 337 -6.37 -9.31 -14.90
C LEU A 337 -6.65 -7.94 -15.58
N TYR A 338 -7.83 -7.72 -16.14
CA TYR A 338 -8.23 -6.42 -16.69
C TYR A 338 -8.40 -5.39 -15.56
N HIS A 339 -9.09 -5.74 -14.47
CA HIS A 339 -9.29 -4.86 -13.32
C HIS A 339 -7.95 -4.43 -12.71
N THR A 340 -6.99 -5.32 -12.52
CA THR A 340 -5.65 -4.99 -11.98
C THR A 340 -4.82 -4.03 -12.86
N LEU A 341 -5.32 -3.66 -14.02
CA LEU A 341 -4.65 -2.72 -14.93
C LEU A 341 -5.43 -1.41 -15.10
N LEU A 342 -6.42 -1.14 -14.24
CA LEU A 342 -7.19 0.09 -14.25
C LEU A 342 -6.52 1.18 -13.41
N ASP A 343 -6.03 0.83 -12.23
CA ASP A 343 -5.43 1.73 -11.24
C ASP A 343 -4.00 1.26 -10.88
N PRO A 344 -3.16 2.13 -10.27
CA PRO A 344 -3.21 3.59 -10.19
C PRO A 344 -3.21 4.26 -11.57
N THR A 345 -3.85 5.44 -11.69
CA THR A 345 -4.06 6.10 -12.98
C THR A 345 -2.98 7.11 -13.34
N VAL A 346 -2.69 7.25 -14.64
CA VAL A 346 -1.83 8.34 -15.16
C VAL A 346 -2.43 9.69 -14.81
N PHE A 347 -1.60 10.62 -14.34
CA PHE A 347 -2.02 11.91 -13.82
C PHE A 347 -1.33 13.12 -14.51
N ASP A 348 -0.41 12.86 -15.42
CA ASP A 348 0.28 13.88 -16.22
C ASP A 348 -0.42 14.13 -17.57
N ASP A 349 -0.33 15.35 -18.10
CA ASP A 349 -0.74 15.71 -19.44
C ASP A 349 0.24 15.15 -20.51
N ALA A 350 -0.15 15.13 -21.78
CA ALA A 350 0.69 14.64 -22.88
C ALA A 350 2.02 15.39 -23.04
N ASN A 351 2.10 16.64 -22.57
CA ASN A 351 3.31 17.46 -22.52
C ASN A 351 4.18 17.19 -21.28
N GLY A 352 3.79 16.24 -20.41
CA GLY A 352 4.49 15.87 -19.19
C GLY A 352 4.28 16.81 -18.00
N LEU A 353 3.32 17.72 -18.04
CA LEU A 353 2.98 18.57 -16.90
C LEU A 353 1.92 17.88 -16.03
N TYR A 354 1.99 18.08 -14.72
CA TYR A 354 0.99 17.60 -13.75
C TYR A 354 0.82 18.57 -12.58
N ARG A 355 -0.30 18.49 -11.88
CA ARG A 355 -0.53 19.26 -10.65
C ARG A 355 -0.09 18.44 -9.45
N GLY A 356 0.90 18.97 -8.70
CA GLY A 356 1.43 18.31 -7.49
C GLY A 356 0.52 18.42 -6.28
N TYR A 357 0.88 17.69 -5.23
CA TYR A 357 0.21 17.72 -3.92
C TYR A 357 0.36 19.08 -3.19
N ASP A 358 1.37 19.87 -3.56
CA ASP A 358 1.54 21.28 -3.17
C ASP A 358 0.67 22.26 -3.98
N ASN A 359 -0.18 21.72 -4.85
CA ASN A 359 -1.06 22.44 -5.76
C ASN A 359 -0.35 23.27 -6.84
N LYS A 360 0.97 23.12 -7.01
CA LYS A 360 1.77 23.76 -8.09
C LYS A 360 1.82 22.84 -9.31
N ILE A 361 2.24 23.42 -10.43
CA ILE A 361 2.47 22.68 -11.67
C ILE A 361 3.91 22.19 -11.71
N HIS A 362 4.07 20.91 -11.89
CA HIS A 362 5.35 20.22 -12.01
C HIS A 362 5.48 19.53 -13.37
N ARG A 363 6.67 19.02 -13.64
CA ARG A 363 6.96 18.17 -14.81
C ARG A 363 7.36 16.79 -14.35
N VAL A 364 6.96 15.78 -15.11
CA VAL A 364 7.41 14.39 -14.92
C VAL A 364 8.93 14.36 -14.82
N PRO A 365 9.52 13.75 -13.78
CA PRO A 365 10.97 13.68 -13.59
C PRO A 365 11.68 13.01 -14.78
N ALA A 366 12.91 13.45 -15.06
CA ALA A 366 13.73 12.84 -16.10
C ALA A 366 13.92 11.33 -15.87
N GLY A 367 13.87 10.54 -16.94
CA GLY A 367 13.95 9.08 -16.86
C GLY A 367 12.61 8.37 -16.64
N HIS A 368 11.58 9.07 -16.21
CA HIS A 368 10.22 8.55 -16.02
C HIS A 368 9.29 8.96 -17.16
N ARG A 369 8.24 8.16 -17.37
CA ARG A 369 7.28 8.41 -18.46
C ARG A 369 6.02 9.09 -17.97
N HIS A 370 5.59 8.76 -16.76
CA HIS A 370 4.32 9.21 -16.19
C HIS A 370 4.45 9.48 -14.69
N ILE A 371 3.57 10.35 -14.22
CA ILE A 371 3.17 10.46 -12.82
C ILE A 371 1.83 9.74 -12.66
N TYR A 372 1.68 9.04 -11.54
CA TYR A 372 0.46 8.31 -11.18
C TYR A 372 -0.20 8.93 -9.96
N ALA A 373 -1.52 8.80 -9.91
CA ALA A 373 -2.36 9.14 -8.78
C ALA A 373 -3.33 8.00 -8.47
N ASN A 374 -4.17 8.17 -7.44
CA ASN A 374 -5.16 7.19 -7.03
C ASN A 374 -4.52 5.89 -6.52
N PHE A 375 -3.72 6.06 -5.46
CA PHE A 375 -3.15 4.93 -4.75
C PHE A 375 -4.07 4.55 -3.58
N SER A 376 -4.84 3.50 -3.76
CA SER A 376 -5.59 2.82 -2.71
C SER A 376 -4.61 2.05 -1.82
N GLY A 377 -3.76 2.78 -1.05
CA GLY A 377 -2.56 2.19 -0.45
C GLY A 377 -2.83 1.03 0.48
N TRP A 378 -3.89 1.13 1.33
CA TRP A 378 -4.27 0.09 2.29
C TRP A 378 -4.62 -1.25 1.61
N ASP A 379 -5.09 -1.17 0.38
CA ASP A 379 -5.54 -2.30 -0.42
C ASP A 379 -4.42 -2.86 -1.30
N ILE A 380 -3.84 -2.00 -2.16
CA ILE A 380 -2.95 -2.43 -3.27
C ILE A 380 -1.63 -3.07 -2.83
N TYR A 381 -1.14 -2.80 -1.61
CA TYR A 381 0.13 -3.35 -1.14
C TYR A 381 0.06 -4.88 -0.95
N ARG A 382 -1.13 -5.44 -0.72
CA ARG A 382 -1.36 -6.85 -0.37
C ARG A 382 -1.24 -7.80 -1.56
N SER A 383 -1.75 -7.41 -2.72
CA SER A 383 -1.78 -8.31 -3.89
C SER A 383 -1.49 -7.61 -5.22
N GLU A 384 -2.01 -6.40 -5.45
CA GLU A 384 -1.90 -5.72 -6.73
C GLU A 384 -0.46 -5.29 -7.05
N ILE A 385 0.22 -4.60 -6.14
CA ILE A 385 1.63 -4.21 -6.34
C ILE A 385 2.53 -5.44 -6.52
N PRO A 386 2.44 -6.52 -5.70
CA PRO A 386 3.13 -7.78 -5.97
C PRO A 386 2.88 -8.38 -7.36
N LEU A 387 1.65 -8.30 -7.87
CA LEU A 387 1.33 -8.74 -9.23
C LEU A 387 1.90 -7.79 -10.29
N LEU A 388 1.75 -6.48 -10.10
CA LEU A 388 2.22 -5.48 -11.06
C LEU A 388 3.75 -5.42 -11.16
N THR A 389 4.50 -5.69 -10.09
CA THR A 389 5.97 -5.83 -10.17
C THR A 389 6.34 -6.88 -11.22
N LEU A 390 5.69 -8.02 -11.23
CA LEU A 390 5.93 -9.08 -12.22
C LEU A 390 5.51 -8.69 -13.65
N LEU A 391 4.37 -8.01 -13.79
CA LEU A 391 3.73 -7.82 -15.09
C LEU A 391 4.05 -6.47 -15.77
N LYS A 392 4.34 -5.42 -14.99
CA LYS A 392 4.49 -4.03 -15.47
C LYS A 392 5.68 -3.30 -14.81
N PRO A 393 6.88 -3.90 -14.73
CA PRO A 393 7.99 -3.40 -13.91
C PRO A 393 8.37 -1.94 -14.18
N ARG A 394 8.31 -1.47 -15.44
CA ARG A 394 8.62 -0.06 -15.76
C ARG A 394 7.57 0.92 -15.23
N ARG A 395 6.28 0.53 -15.27
CA ARG A 395 5.20 1.37 -14.74
C ARG A 395 5.25 1.46 -13.22
N VAL A 396 5.54 0.36 -12.58
CA VAL A 396 5.66 0.30 -11.12
C VAL A 396 6.81 1.18 -10.62
N GLN A 397 7.91 1.30 -11.37
CA GLN A 397 8.98 2.27 -11.06
C GLN A 397 8.51 3.72 -11.20
N ASP A 398 7.70 4.04 -12.22
CA ASP A 398 7.08 5.37 -12.34
C ASP A 398 6.06 5.62 -11.21
N MET A 399 5.32 4.60 -10.77
CA MET A 399 4.44 4.68 -9.59
C MET A 399 5.24 4.94 -8.31
N ALA A 400 6.34 4.24 -8.09
CA ALA A 400 7.25 4.48 -6.96
C ALA A 400 7.80 5.91 -6.97
N GLN A 401 8.24 6.42 -8.14
CA GLN A 401 8.69 7.80 -8.26
C GLN A 401 7.56 8.80 -7.97
N SER A 402 6.33 8.47 -8.33
CA SER A 402 5.17 9.34 -8.03
C SER A 402 4.94 9.50 -6.51
N ILE A 403 5.15 8.42 -5.74
CA ILE A 403 5.12 8.47 -4.27
C ILE A 403 6.29 9.30 -3.73
N VAL A 404 7.47 9.20 -4.33
CA VAL A 404 8.63 10.04 -3.98
C VAL A 404 8.35 11.53 -4.24
N GLU A 405 7.73 11.86 -5.38
CA GLU A 405 7.35 13.25 -5.68
C GLU A 405 6.31 13.79 -4.68
N MET A 406 5.37 12.96 -4.24
CA MET A 406 4.43 13.31 -3.17
C MET A 406 5.18 13.73 -1.89
N TYR A 407 6.17 12.94 -1.46
CA TYR A 407 7.00 13.28 -0.30
C TYR A 407 7.80 14.57 -0.50
N LYS A 408 8.43 14.77 -1.66
CA LYS A 408 9.16 16.00 -1.99
C LYS A 408 8.29 17.25 -1.90
N GLN A 409 7.02 17.14 -2.29
CA GLN A 409 6.07 18.26 -2.36
C GLN A 409 5.40 18.57 -1.03
N THR A 410 5.30 17.58 -0.11
CA THR A 410 4.51 17.72 1.11
C THR A 410 5.27 17.42 2.40
N GLY A 411 6.43 16.76 2.30
CA GLY A 411 7.17 16.25 3.46
C GLY A 411 6.57 14.98 4.08
N PHE A 412 5.54 14.37 3.46
CA PHE A 412 4.85 13.18 3.98
C PHE A 412 4.43 12.23 2.86
N ILE A 413 4.41 10.92 3.12
CA ILE A 413 3.82 9.89 2.26
C ILE A 413 2.41 9.60 2.78
N TYR A 414 1.40 9.99 2.01
CA TYR A 414 0.00 9.80 2.40
C TYR A 414 -0.46 8.37 2.13
N ARG A 415 -1.38 7.88 2.93
CA ARG A 415 -1.87 6.51 2.93
C ARG A 415 -2.77 6.18 1.73
N TRP A 416 -3.71 7.08 1.41
CA TRP A 416 -4.72 6.92 0.37
C TRP A 416 -4.82 8.18 -0.51
N PRO A 417 -3.76 8.55 -1.26
CA PRO A 417 -3.78 9.76 -2.08
C PRO A 417 -4.65 9.56 -3.32
N ALA A 418 -5.59 10.49 -3.56
CA ALA A 418 -6.44 10.51 -4.74
C ALA A 418 -6.30 11.84 -5.48
N ALA A 419 -6.19 11.82 -6.82
CA ALA A 419 -5.78 12.96 -7.63
C ALA A 419 -4.52 13.62 -7.02
N ASN A 420 -4.57 14.92 -6.70
CA ASN A 420 -3.48 15.64 -6.01
C ASN A 420 -3.81 15.98 -4.54
N ALA A 421 -4.67 15.19 -3.90
CA ALA A 421 -5.09 15.42 -2.53
C ALA A 421 -4.72 14.25 -1.60
N PRO A 422 -4.33 14.55 -0.34
CA PRO A 422 -4.17 13.51 0.66
C PRO A 422 -5.52 12.91 1.04
N GLY A 423 -5.65 11.59 0.95
CA GLY A 423 -6.76 10.83 1.50
C GLY A 423 -6.49 10.42 2.95
N GLY A 424 -7.52 10.52 3.80
CA GLY A 424 -7.44 10.23 5.24
C GLY A 424 -8.11 8.93 5.67
N CYS A 425 -8.68 8.15 4.73
CA CYS A 425 -9.34 6.88 5.02
C CYS A 425 -8.36 5.76 5.33
N MET A 426 -8.87 4.69 5.94
CA MET A 426 -8.15 3.49 6.37
C MET A 426 -7.04 3.76 7.39
N VAL A 427 -6.16 2.80 7.62
CA VAL A 427 -5.12 2.83 8.65
C VAL A 427 -3.75 2.43 8.09
N GLY A 428 -2.68 2.52 8.89
CA GLY A 428 -1.34 2.07 8.51
C GLY A 428 -0.50 3.08 7.72
N ASP A 429 0.63 2.58 7.21
CA ASP A 429 1.56 3.28 6.30
C ASP A 429 1.89 2.40 5.06
N PRO A 430 0.85 1.98 4.31
CA PRO A 430 0.96 0.93 3.31
C PRO A 430 1.82 1.31 2.09
N LEU A 431 1.94 2.60 1.73
CA LEU A 431 2.79 3.00 0.61
C LEU A 431 4.29 2.84 0.94
N THR A 432 4.67 2.79 2.22
CA THR A 432 5.99 2.32 2.65
C THR A 432 6.20 0.87 2.24
N SER A 433 5.25 -0.03 2.52
CA SER A 433 5.31 -1.44 2.11
C SER A 433 5.36 -1.57 0.58
N CYS A 434 4.59 -0.77 -0.17
CA CYS A 434 4.66 -0.73 -1.63
C CYS A 434 6.05 -0.37 -2.15
N LEU A 435 6.68 0.69 -1.63
CA LEU A 435 8.02 1.13 -2.04
C LEU A 435 9.08 0.08 -1.75
N VAL A 436 9.00 -0.56 -0.58
CA VAL A 436 9.90 -1.65 -0.19
C VAL A 436 9.71 -2.85 -1.12
N ARG A 437 8.46 -3.29 -1.34
CA ARG A 437 8.16 -4.41 -2.25
C ARG A 437 8.72 -4.18 -3.64
N ILE A 438 8.57 -2.96 -4.19
CA ILE A 438 9.09 -2.60 -5.51
C ILE A 438 10.62 -2.72 -5.55
N TRP A 439 11.30 -2.27 -4.49
CA TRP A 439 12.75 -2.36 -4.39
C TRP A 439 13.24 -3.80 -4.28
N GLU A 440 12.63 -4.61 -3.39
CA GLU A 440 12.99 -6.02 -3.18
C GLU A 440 12.72 -6.89 -4.43
N ALA A 441 11.77 -6.48 -5.29
CA ALA A 441 11.57 -7.06 -6.62
C ALA A 441 12.70 -6.74 -7.62
N GLY A 442 13.74 -6.01 -7.22
CA GLY A 442 14.86 -5.60 -8.08
C GLY A 442 14.55 -4.41 -8.99
N LEU A 443 13.52 -3.62 -8.69
CA LEU A 443 13.10 -2.47 -9.48
C LEU A 443 13.64 -1.16 -8.86
N HIS A 444 14.87 -0.82 -9.22
CA HIS A 444 15.64 0.27 -8.61
C HIS A 444 15.59 1.60 -9.40
N GLY A 445 14.69 1.76 -10.35
CA GLY A 445 14.59 2.94 -11.22
C GLY A 445 13.78 4.10 -10.63
N PHE A 446 13.95 4.42 -9.33
CA PHE A 446 13.36 5.58 -8.66
C PHE A 446 14.32 6.12 -7.56
N ASP A 447 14.09 7.35 -7.07
CA ASP A 447 14.96 8.00 -6.08
C ASP A 447 14.79 7.36 -4.69
N MET A 448 15.48 6.23 -4.46
CA MET A 448 15.44 5.49 -3.21
C MET A 448 15.97 6.30 -2.02
N LYS A 449 16.96 7.16 -2.21
CA LYS A 449 17.51 7.99 -1.12
C LYS A 449 16.42 8.90 -0.52
N THR A 450 15.63 9.53 -1.38
CA THR A 450 14.51 10.36 -0.94
C THR A 450 13.34 9.51 -0.43
N ALA A 451 13.04 8.39 -1.10
CA ALA A 451 12.02 7.43 -0.64
C ALA A 451 12.31 6.95 0.79
N PHE A 452 13.54 6.49 1.06
CA PHE A 452 13.94 6.01 2.39
C PHE A 452 13.83 7.10 3.46
N ARG A 453 14.18 8.35 3.12
CA ARG A 453 13.98 9.49 4.05
C ARG A 453 12.50 9.70 4.36
N GLY A 454 11.63 9.63 3.36
CA GLY A 454 10.17 9.76 3.53
C GLY A 454 9.59 8.65 4.38
N MET A 455 9.90 7.40 4.07
CA MET A 455 9.47 6.23 4.83
C MET A 455 9.95 6.28 6.28
N TRP A 456 11.20 6.67 6.52
CA TRP A 456 11.74 6.85 7.86
C TRP A 456 11.02 7.96 8.63
N HIS A 457 10.71 9.09 7.98
CA HIS A 457 9.93 10.18 8.57
C HIS A 457 8.52 9.72 8.95
N ASN A 458 7.83 9.02 8.05
CA ASN A 458 6.53 8.43 8.32
C ASN A 458 6.60 7.45 9.50
N ALA A 459 7.57 6.54 9.51
CA ALA A 459 7.73 5.56 10.58
C ALA A 459 7.88 6.22 11.96
N LEU A 460 8.69 7.28 12.07
CA LEU A 460 8.81 8.06 13.31
C LEU A 460 7.50 8.71 13.70
N ALA A 461 6.79 9.33 12.76
CA ALA A 461 5.53 10.01 13.01
C ALA A 461 4.42 9.05 13.45
N HIS A 462 4.39 7.84 12.88
CA HIS A 462 3.41 6.81 13.22
C HIS A 462 3.73 6.13 14.53
N HIS A 463 4.97 5.74 14.77
CA HIS A 463 5.38 5.15 16.04
C HIS A 463 5.12 6.09 17.23
N ALA A 464 5.22 7.41 17.04
CA ALA A 464 4.84 8.40 18.07
C ALA A 464 3.34 8.38 18.42
N LYS A 465 2.49 7.78 17.60
CA LYS A 465 1.04 7.61 17.79
C LYS A 465 0.66 6.22 18.29
N TYR A 466 1.60 5.30 18.32
CA TYR A 466 1.38 3.93 18.73
C TYR A 466 0.87 3.85 20.18
N PHE A 467 -0.11 2.99 20.45
CA PHE A 467 -0.79 2.85 21.75
C PHE A 467 -1.45 4.12 22.28
N ARG A 468 -1.94 5.03 21.44
CA ARG A 468 -2.80 6.12 21.90
C ARG A 468 -4.16 5.59 22.38
N ALA A 469 -4.87 6.46 23.13
CA ALA A 469 -6.11 6.17 23.84
C ALA A 469 -7.31 5.67 23.01
N ASP A 470 -7.20 5.64 21.70
CA ASP A 470 -8.24 5.18 20.77
C ASP A 470 -8.31 3.66 20.63
N ALA A 471 -7.33 2.93 21.19
CA ALA A 471 -7.32 1.46 21.23
C ALA A 471 -7.61 0.77 19.87
N ASN A 472 -7.07 1.33 18.78
CA ASN A 472 -7.30 0.83 17.43
C ASN A 472 -6.26 -0.23 17.07
N VAL A 473 -6.61 -1.50 17.24
CA VAL A 473 -5.75 -2.66 16.95
C VAL A 473 -5.32 -2.66 15.49
N SER A 474 -6.23 -2.37 14.56
CA SER A 474 -5.96 -2.35 13.12
C SER A 474 -4.84 -1.41 12.73
N ALA A 475 -4.84 -0.19 13.32
CA ALA A 475 -3.83 0.81 12.99
C ALA A 475 -2.43 0.36 13.44
N ASP A 476 -2.36 -0.26 14.60
CA ASP A 476 -1.09 -0.71 15.17
C ASP A 476 -0.52 -1.91 14.39
N GLU A 477 -1.35 -2.90 14.01
CA GLU A 477 -0.93 -4.04 13.17
C GLU A 477 -0.44 -3.58 11.79
N GLU A 478 -1.15 -2.68 11.15
CA GLU A 478 -0.76 -2.13 9.83
C GLU A 478 0.56 -1.33 9.90
N TYR A 479 0.83 -0.64 11.01
CA TYR A 479 2.13 0.01 11.20
C TYR A 479 3.25 -1.03 11.40
N ASP A 480 2.99 -2.12 12.12
CA ASP A 480 3.97 -3.19 12.34
C ASP A 480 4.40 -3.85 11.02
N ILE A 481 3.46 -4.05 10.07
CA ILE A 481 3.76 -4.52 8.71
C ILE A 481 4.73 -3.56 8.00
N SER A 482 4.43 -2.26 8.03
CA SER A 482 5.26 -1.23 7.40
C SER A 482 6.64 -1.11 8.05
N PHE A 483 6.73 -1.25 9.39
CA PHE A 483 8.00 -1.25 10.11
C PHE A 483 8.85 -2.46 9.77
N ALA A 484 8.25 -3.64 9.62
CA ALA A 484 8.95 -4.86 9.19
C ALA A 484 9.56 -4.68 7.78
N ALA A 485 8.74 -4.24 6.83
CA ALA A 485 9.18 -3.97 5.47
C ALA A 485 10.36 -2.97 5.46
N LEU A 486 10.21 -1.83 6.15
CA LEU A 486 11.26 -0.82 6.21
C LEU A 486 12.51 -1.30 6.97
N SER A 487 12.36 -2.21 7.94
CA SER A 487 13.49 -2.85 8.64
C SER A 487 14.37 -3.63 7.68
N GLY A 488 13.78 -4.49 6.84
CA GLY A 488 14.49 -5.25 5.82
C GLY A 488 15.24 -4.34 4.84
N LEU A 489 14.55 -3.31 4.34
CA LEU A 489 15.17 -2.32 3.46
C LEU A 489 16.31 -1.56 4.14
N ALA A 490 16.15 -1.14 5.40
CA ALA A 490 17.20 -0.46 6.14
C ALA A 490 18.46 -1.32 6.30
N ALA A 491 18.29 -2.63 6.51
CA ALA A 491 19.42 -3.58 6.55
C ALA A 491 20.11 -3.68 5.17
N THR A 492 19.34 -3.79 4.10
CA THR A 492 19.84 -3.83 2.71
C THR A 492 20.62 -2.55 2.36
N LEU A 493 20.15 -1.40 2.80
CA LEU A 493 20.78 -0.09 2.59
C LEU A 493 21.90 0.23 3.62
N ARG A 494 22.31 -0.74 4.42
CA ARG A 494 23.39 -0.63 5.42
C ARG A 494 23.13 0.40 6.52
N HIS A 495 21.88 0.47 6.99
CA HIS A 495 21.47 1.25 8.18
C HIS A 495 21.11 0.33 9.37
N PRO A 496 22.09 -0.43 9.96
CA PRO A 496 21.80 -1.52 10.92
C PRO A 496 21.06 -1.04 12.17
N ALA A 497 21.38 0.15 12.68
CA ALA A 497 20.71 0.69 13.86
C ALA A 497 19.21 0.98 13.59
N ARG A 498 18.89 1.53 12.42
CA ARG A 498 17.48 1.74 12.02
C ARG A 498 16.77 0.42 11.74
N ALA A 499 17.44 -0.53 11.12
CA ALA A 499 16.90 -1.85 10.86
C ALA A 499 16.51 -2.55 12.18
N ALA A 500 17.42 -2.54 13.17
CA ALA A 500 17.17 -3.14 14.49
C ALA A 500 15.98 -2.47 15.21
N LEU A 501 15.91 -1.13 15.19
CA LEU A 501 14.82 -0.39 15.82
C LEU A 501 13.47 -0.68 15.16
N LEU A 502 13.43 -0.71 13.82
CA LEU A 502 12.22 -1.00 13.08
C LEU A 502 11.76 -2.46 13.26
N ALA A 503 12.70 -3.41 13.34
CA ALA A 503 12.37 -4.81 13.65
C ALA A 503 11.75 -4.95 15.04
N GLU A 504 12.25 -4.21 16.03
CA GLU A 504 11.65 -4.14 17.36
C GLU A 504 10.20 -3.57 17.30
N TRP A 505 10.00 -2.50 16.54
CA TRP A 505 8.67 -1.94 16.37
C TRP A 505 7.71 -2.90 15.66
N ALA A 506 8.18 -3.61 14.66
CA ALA A 506 7.39 -4.58 13.89
C ALA A 506 6.92 -5.80 14.69
N GLU A 507 7.53 -6.06 15.85
CA GLU A 507 7.13 -7.14 16.76
C GLU A 507 6.05 -6.71 17.78
N GLN A 508 5.61 -5.44 17.77
CA GLN A 508 4.69 -4.89 18.77
C GLN A 508 3.29 -5.50 18.72
N TYR A 509 2.86 -6.08 17.61
CA TYR A 509 1.60 -6.83 17.50
C TYR A 509 1.46 -7.88 18.62
N ARG A 510 2.58 -8.44 19.13
CA ARG A 510 2.58 -9.43 20.22
C ARG A 510 2.04 -8.88 21.54
N GLU A 511 2.14 -7.56 21.75
CA GLU A 511 1.61 -6.91 22.94
C GLU A 511 0.09 -6.76 22.91
N MET A 512 -0.51 -6.81 21.71
CA MET A 512 -1.96 -6.81 21.53
C MET A 512 -2.56 -8.21 21.66
N PHE A 513 -1.75 -9.26 21.61
CA PHE A 513 -2.24 -10.62 21.77
C PHE A 513 -2.56 -10.90 23.24
N ASN A 514 -3.83 -11.20 23.53
CA ASN A 514 -4.27 -11.64 24.87
C ASN A 514 -4.29 -13.17 24.95
N PRO A 515 -3.36 -13.81 25.69
CA PRO A 515 -3.31 -15.27 25.77
C PRO A 515 -4.56 -15.90 26.44
N ALA A 516 -5.32 -15.12 27.25
CA ALA A 516 -6.53 -15.62 27.91
C ALA A 516 -7.70 -15.77 26.92
N THR A 517 -7.80 -14.88 25.92
CA THR A 517 -8.85 -14.93 24.88
C THR A 517 -8.37 -15.62 23.61
N GLY A 518 -7.06 -15.60 23.35
CA GLY A 518 -6.46 -16.10 22.11
C GLY A 518 -6.72 -15.21 20.89
N PHE A 519 -6.86 -13.89 21.12
CA PHE A 519 -7.10 -12.89 20.08
C PHE A 519 -6.22 -11.64 20.27
N MET A 520 -6.07 -10.86 19.21
CA MET A 520 -5.64 -9.47 19.31
C MET A 520 -6.75 -8.68 19.99
N GLN A 521 -6.44 -8.09 21.14
CA GLN A 521 -7.44 -7.40 21.98
C GLN A 521 -6.95 -5.98 22.28
N PRO A 522 -7.83 -4.99 22.22
CA PRO A 522 -7.49 -3.63 22.58
C PRO A 522 -7.00 -3.52 24.01
N ARG A 523 -6.02 -2.65 24.25
CA ARG A 523 -5.57 -2.25 25.58
C ARG A 523 -6.03 -0.86 25.92
N LEU A 524 -6.46 -0.68 27.16
CA LEU A 524 -6.71 0.62 27.75
C LEU A 524 -5.36 1.36 27.98
N PRO A 525 -5.36 2.71 28.08
CA PRO A 525 -4.14 3.49 28.31
C PRO A 525 -3.33 3.07 29.55
N ASN A 526 -3.98 2.48 30.55
CA ASN A 526 -3.33 1.92 31.74
C ASN A 526 -2.70 0.53 31.52
N GLY A 527 -2.76 -0.01 30.28
CA GLY A 527 -2.21 -1.30 29.91
C GLY A 527 -3.12 -2.50 30.23
N ALA A 528 -4.29 -2.29 30.84
CA ALA A 528 -5.27 -3.33 31.07
C ALA A 528 -5.98 -3.73 29.75
N TRP A 529 -6.42 -4.99 29.64
CA TRP A 529 -7.25 -5.42 28.54
C TRP A 529 -8.62 -4.76 28.59
N LEU A 530 -9.15 -4.37 27.41
CA LEU A 530 -10.50 -3.84 27.31
C LEU A 530 -11.51 -4.86 27.84
N PRO A 531 -12.33 -4.55 28.88
CA PRO A 531 -13.33 -5.48 29.41
C PRO A 531 -14.46 -5.69 28.39
N GLY A 532 -15.14 -6.86 28.46
CA GLY A 532 -16.29 -7.16 27.60
C GLY A 532 -15.92 -7.37 26.12
N PHE A 533 -14.66 -7.67 25.83
CA PHE A 533 -14.20 -7.89 24.46
C PHE A 533 -14.94 -9.05 23.78
N ASN A 534 -15.56 -8.75 22.64
CA ASN A 534 -16.20 -9.73 21.77
C ASN A 534 -15.43 -9.80 20.44
N PRO A 535 -14.73 -10.89 20.12
CA PRO A 535 -13.96 -11.01 18.88
C PRO A 535 -14.81 -11.06 17.61
N ALA A 536 -16.12 -11.24 17.70
CA ALA A 536 -17.05 -11.21 16.56
C ALA A 536 -17.72 -9.83 16.36
N ALA A 537 -17.43 -8.84 17.21
CA ALA A 537 -17.99 -7.50 17.06
C ALA A 537 -17.29 -6.76 15.91
N TYR A 538 -18.08 -6.32 14.92
CA TYR A 538 -17.59 -5.58 13.75
C TYR A 538 -17.33 -4.11 14.10
N GLY A 539 -16.23 -3.57 13.66
CA GLY A 539 -15.93 -2.13 13.61
C GLY A 539 -15.55 -1.46 14.93
N ALA A 540 -15.71 -2.11 16.09
CA ALA A 540 -15.55 -1.46 17.40
C ALA A 540 -14.10 -0.98 17.67
N HIS A 541 -13.10 -1.77 17.28
CA HIS A 541 -11.66 -1.49 17.45
C HIS A 541 -10.85 -2.01 16.27
N PHE A 542 -11.55 -2.44 15.26
CA PHE A 542 -11.04 -3.06 14.04
C PHE A 542 -11.66 -2.32 12.86
N VAL A 543 -10.84 -1.72 12.02
CA VAL A 543 -11.31 -1.00 10.84
C VAL A 543 -11.87 -2.00 9.85
N GLU A 544 -13.16 -1.86 9.53
CA GLU A 544 -13.88 -2.71 8.58
C GLU A 544 -13.70 -4.22 8.83
N GLY A 545 -13.73 -4.63 10.10
CA GLY A 545 -13.53 -6.03 10.44
C GLY A 545 -13.79 -6.37 11.89
N THR A 546 -13.41 -7.57 12.27
CA THR A 546 -13.61 -8.20 13.57
C THR A 546 -12.27 -8.67 14.16
N GLY A 547 -12.25 -9.02 15.44
CA GLY A 547 -11.07 -9.63 16.06
C GLY A 547 -10.72 -11.01 15.50
N TRP A 548 -11.68 -11.69 14.83
CA TRP A 548 -11.40 -12.94 14.13
C TRP A 548 -10.55 -12.71 12.86
N GLU A 549 -10.82 -11.67 12.08
CA GLU A 549 -10.09 -11.33 10.85
C GLU A 549 -8.71 -10.79 11.20
N TYR A 550 -8.65 -9.79 12.07
CA TYR A 550 -7.41 -9.14 12.47
C TYR A 550 -6.45 -10.03 13.29
N LEU A 551 -6.91 -11.16 13.86
CA LEU A 551 -6.02 -12.15 14.45
C LEU A 551 -4.93 -12.64 13.48
N TRP A 552 -5.21 -12.63 12.17
CA TRP A 552 -4.33 -13.16 11.15
C TRP A 552 -3.44 -12.09 10.51
N LEU A 553 -3.71 -10.79 10.77
CA LEU A 553 -2.99 -9.67 10.16
C LEU A 553 -1.62 -9.44 10.81
N ALA A 554 -0.78 -10.46 10.77
CA ALA A 554 0.64 -10.38 11.12
C ALA A 554 1.52 -11.06 10.04
N PRO A 555 1.36 -10.66 8.75
CA PRO A 555 2.02 -11.32 7.62
C PRO A 555 3.55 -11.25 7.71
N GLN A 556 4.10 -10.21 8.32
CA GLN A 556 5.53 -10.06 8.54
C GLN A 556 6.12 -11.10 9.52
N ASP A 557 5.31 -11.67 10.43
CA ASP A 557 5.79 -12.61 11.45
C ASP A 557 4.80 -13.73 11.76
N VAL A 558 4.34 -14.43 10.74
CA VAL A 558 3.43 -15.57 10.91
C VAL A 558 4.01 -16.65 11.83
N GLN A 559 5.33 -16.89 11.82
CA GLN A 559 5.97 -17.84 12.78
C GLN A 559 5.91 -17.33 14.22
N GLY A 560 5.93 -16.01 14.44
CA GLY A 560 5.66 -15.42 15.75
C GLY A 560 4.22 -15.66 16.20
N LEU A 561 3.25 -15.47 15.31
CA LEU A 561 1.84 -15.76 15.57
C LEU A 561 1.60 -17.26 15.86
N VAL A 562 2.27 -18.16 15.12
CA VAL A 562 2.26 -19.61 15.40
C VAL A 562 2.71 -19.90 16.84
N ARG A 563 3.73 -19.20 17.35
CA ARG A 563 4.21 -19.36 18.74
C ARG A 563 3.21 -18.81 19.75
N LEU A 564 2.64 -17.61 19.49
CA LEU A 564 1.63 -17.00 20.37
C LEU A 564 0.40 -17.91 20.56
N LEU A 565 -0.05 -18.56 19.49
CA LEU A 565 -1.18 -19.48 19.49
C LEU A 565 -0.85 -20.89 20.01
N GLY A 566 0.35 -21.14 20.57
CA GLY A 566 0.72 -22.42 21.17
C GLY A 566 1.29 -23.45 20.20
N GLY A 567 1.78 -23.02 19.05
CA GLY A 567 2.49 -23.83 18.06
C GLY A 567 1.64 -24.30 16.88
N ARG A 568 2.28 -24.97 15.92
CA ARG A 568 1.70 -25.33 14.61
C ARG A 568 0.35 -26.04 14.67
N LYS A 569 0.16 -26.95 15.65
CA LYS A 569 -1.10 -27.70 15.79
C LYS A 569 -2.25 -26.80 16.24
N ALA A 570 -2.03 -25.99 17.27
CA ALA A 570 -3.02 -25.07 17.82
C ALA A 570 -3.35 -23.94 16.81
N PHE A 571 -2.33 -23.36 16.18
CA PHE A 571 -2.48 -22.39 15.09
C PHE A 571 -3.37 -22.92 13.96
N ALA A 572 -3.06 -24.11 13.42
CA ALA A 572 -3.85 -24.71 12.35
C ALA A 572 -5.27 -25.07 12.78
N ALA A 573 -5.49 -25.45 14.05
CA ALA A 573 -6.83 -25.69 14.59
C ALA A 573 -7.64 -24.39 14.67
N LYS A 574 -7.05 -23.31 15.18
CA LYS A 574 -7.69 -21.99 15.27
C LYS A 574 -8.02 -21.45 13.87
N LEU A 575 -7.09 -21.57 12.91
CA LEU A 575 -7.31 -21.16 11.51
C LEU A 575 -8.41 -22.02 10.84
N THR A 576 -8.49 -23.30 11.17
CA THR A 576 -9.60 -24.15 10.68
C THR A 576 -10.93 -23.72 11.27
N ALA A 577 -10.99 -23.39 12.58
CA ALA A 577 -12.18 -22.85 13.22
C ALA A 577 -12.62 -21.52 12.59
N PHE A 578 -11.69 -20.65 12.21
CA PHE A 578 -11.97 -19.41 11.49
C PHE A 578 -12.73 -19.65 10.19
N PHE A 579 -12.24 -20.55 9.32
CA PHE A 579 -12.93 -20.88 8.06
C PHE A 579 -14.23 -21.67 8.24
N SER A 580 -14.27 -22.62 9.19
CA SER A 580 -15.46 -23.44 9.43
C SER A 580 -16.55 -22.71 10.21
N GLY A 581 -16.18 -21.72 11.01
CA GLY A 581 -17.08 -20.84 11.76
C GLY A 581 -17.62 -19.67 10.93
N HIS A 582 -17.30 -19.60 9.63
CA HIS A 582 -17.72 -18.52 8.73
C HIS A 582 -17.26 -17.12 9.17
N HIS A 583 -16.07 -17.03 9.77
CA HIS A 583 -15.45 -15.76 10.17
C HIS A 583 -14.57 -15.14 9.07
N TYR A 584 -14.19 -15.93 8.06
CA TYR A 584 -13.44 -15.44 6.89
C TYR A 584 -14.34 -14.57 6.03
N ASP A 585 -13.92 -13.32 5.79
CA ASP A 585 -14.60 -12.40 4.90
C ASP A 585 -13.84 -12.23 3.58
N PRO A 586 -14.25 -12.89 2.48
CA PRO A 586 -13.61 -12.74 1.18
C PRO A 586 -13.90 -11.40 0.52
N THR A 587 -14.67 -10.52 1.16
CA THR A 587 -15.12 -9.23 0.59
C THR A 587 -14.28 -8.07 1.06
N ASN A 588 -13.34 -8.29 2.00
CA ASN A 588 -12.50 -7.25 2.59
C ASN A 588 -11.04 -7.71 2.80
N GLU A 589 -10.11 -6.76 2.92
CA GLU A 589 -8.66 -6.96 2.84
C GLU A 589 -8.00 -7.57 4.07
N PRO A 590 -8.45 -7.37 5.32
CA PRO A 590 -7.67 -7.72 6.52
C PRO A 590 -7.29 -9.19 6.66
N ASP A 591 -7.97 -10.09 5.95
CA ASP A 591 -7.76 -11.52 6.07
C ASP A 591 -7.52 -12.28 4.75
N ILE A 592 -7.34 -11.55 3.62
CA ILE A 592 -7.16 -12.18 2.30
C ILE A 592 -5.89 -13.04 2.19
N GLU A 593 -4.90 -12.86 3.05
CA GLU A 593 -3.73 -13.73 3.17
C GLU A 593 -4.01 -14.99 4.01
N ALA A 594 -5.06 -15.01 4.87
CA ALA A 594 -5.35 -16.11 5.78
C ALA A 594 -5.43 -17.49 5.10
N PRO A 595 -5.98 -17.66 3.88
CA PRO A 595 -5.97 -18.92 3.16
C PRO A 595 -4.57 -19.53 2.95
N PHE A 596 -3.50 -18.72 2.94
CA PHE A 596 -2.11 -19.14 2.68
C PHE A 596 -1.35 -19.48 3.98
N LEU A 597 -1.85 -19.11 5.14
CA LEU A 597 -1.14 -19.24 6.42
C LEU A 597 -0.93 -20.68 6.88
N TYR A 598 -1.67 -21.67 6.34
CA TYR A 598 -1.41 -23.07 6.63
C TYR A 598 -0.02 -23.55 6.19
N ASP A 599 0.62 -22.88 5.24
CA ASP A 599 1.98 -23.17 4.80
C ASP A 599 3.00 -23.03 5.94
N TYR A 600 2.81 -22.03 6.80
CA TYR A 600 3.62 -21.79 8.00
C TYR A 600 3.39 -22.84 9.11
N ALA A 601 2.22 -23.47 9.11
CA ALA A 601 1.88 -24.54 10.04
C ALA A 601 2.30 -25.94 9.55
N GLY A 602 2.95 -26.04 8.37
CA GLY A 602 3.33 -27.30 7.75
C GLY A 602 2.16 -28.10 7.21
N ARG A 603 1.10 -27.39 6.77
CA ARG A 603 -0.10 -27.99 6.17
C ARG A 603 -0.44 -27.38 4.80
N PRO A 604 0.51 -27.33 3.85
CA PRO A 604 0.28 -26.67 2.56
C PRO A 604 -0.88 -27.30 1.77
N TRP A 605 -1.22 -28.54 2.02
CA TRP A 605 -2.41 -29.18 1.46
C TRP A 605 -3.72 -28.47 1.87
N GLN A 606 -3.79 -27.86 3.08
CA GLN A 606 -4.94 -27.06 3.50
C GLN A 606 -4.98 -25.71 2.77
N THR A 607 -3.84 -25.03 2.60
CA THR A 607 -3.71 -23.85 1.72
C THR A 607 -4.29 -24.17 0.34
N GLN A 608 -3.84 -25.27 -0.29
CA GLN A 608 -4.28 -25.68 -1.64
C GLN A 608 -5.79 -25.90 -1.70
N TYR A 609 -6.39 -26.50 -0.68
CA TYR A 609 -7.82 -26.72 -0.59
C TYR A 609 -8.62 -25.43 -0.40
N ILE A 610 -8.26 -24.62 0.60
CA ILE A 610 -9.00 -23.40 0.95
C ILE A 610 -8.93 -22.37 -0.17
N VAL A 611 -7.74 -22.07 -0.69
CA VAL A 611 -7.56 -21.11 -1.80
C VAL A 611 -8.40 -21.52 -3.01
N ASN A 612 -8.39 -22.79 -3.41
CA ASN A 612 -9.20 -23.26 -4.54
C ASN A 612 -10.71 -23.22 -4.24
N LYS A 613 -11.12 -23.47 -3.00
CA LYS A 613 -12.51 -23.39 -2.56
C LYS A 613 -13.02 -21.95 -2.63
N GLU A 614 -12.30 -21.02 -2.03
CA GLU A 614 -12.71 -19.61 -1.96
C GLU A 614 -12.64 -18.94 -3.35
N ALA A 615 -11.62 -19.21 -4.16
CA ALA A 615 -11.53 -18.71 -5.54
C ALA A 615 -12.72 -19.19 -6.42
N ARG A 616 -13.21 -20.42 -6.22
CA ARG A 616 -14.38 -20.92 -6.99
C ARG A 616 -15.71 -20.41 -6.47
N LYS A 617 -15.85 -20.22 -5.16
CA LYS A 617 -17.06 -19.73 -4.52
C LYS A 617 -17.29 -18.25 -4.83
N ASN A 618 -16.25 -17.45 -4.71
CA ASN A 618 -16.35 -15.99 -4.65
C ASN A 618 -16.07 -15.29 -6.01
N TYR A 619 -15.54 -16.03 -7.02
CA TYR A 619 -15.24 -15.47 -8.34
C TYR A 619 -15.96 -16.22 -9.46
N THR A 620 -16.95 -15.57 -10.06
CA THR A 620 -17.79 -16.16 -11.13
C THR A 620 -17.89 -15.23 -12.35
N ASP A 621 -18.46 -15.70 -13.48
CA ASP A 621 -18.62 -14.90 -14.69
C ASP A 621 -19.93 -14.10 -14.76
N THR A 622 -20.59 -13.91 -13.62
CA THR A 622 -21.79 -13.08 -13.47
C THR A 622 -21.46 -11.66 -13.03
N PRO A 623 -22.33 -10.65 -13.23
CA PRO A 623 -22.10 -9.29 -12.79
C PRO A 623 -21.76 -9.14 -11.30
N GLY A 624 -22.38 -9.92 -10.40
CA GLY A 624 -22.05 -9.96 -8.97
C GLY A 624 -20.97 -10.98 -8.61
N GLY A 625 -20.13 -11.41 -9.53
CA GLY A 625 -19.19 -12.51 -9.37
C GLY A 625 -17.76 -12.09 -9.05
N LEU A 626 -17.57 -11.01 -8.29
CA LEU A 626 -16.27 -10.55 -7.82
C LEU A 626 -16.23 -10.61 -6.29
N ALA A 627 -15.19 -11.19 -5.72
CA ALA A 627 -14.87 -11.23 -4.30
C ALA A 627 -16.08 -11.56 -3.37
N GLY A 628 -16.99 -12.45 -3.82
CA GLY A 628 -18.20 -12.79 -3.03
C GLY A 628 -19.25 -11.68 -2.93
N GLY A 629 -19.02 -10.52 -3.55
CA GLY A 629 -19.85 -9.32 -3.48
C GLY A 629 -19.19 -8.17 -2.73
N GLY A 630 -17.88 -8.25 -2.49
CA GLY A 630 -17.06 -7.14 -1.96
C GLY A 630 -16.49 -6.26 -3.05
N ASN A 631 -15.94 -5.13 -2.63
CA ASN A 631 -15.25 -4.16 -3.48
C ASN A 631 -14.07 -4.79 -4.21
N ASP A 632 -13.68 -4.25 -5.36
CA ASP A 632 -12.45 -4.68 -6.04
C ASP A 632 -11.20 -3.98 -5.52
N ASP A 633 -11.40 -2.85 -4.85
CA ASP A 633 -10.38 -2.00 -4.24
C ASP A 633 -9.19 -1.73 -5.14
N CYS A 634 -9.52 -1.00 -6.23
CA CYS A 634 -8.56 -0.61 -7.27
C CYS A 634 -7.81 -1.79 -7.89
N GLY A 635 -8.40 -2.99 -7.88
CA GLY A 635 -7.81 -4.19 -8.47
C GLY A 635 -7.19 -5.17 -7.47
N THR A 636 -7.19 -4.87 -6.17
CA THR A 636 -6.59 -5.72 -5.12
C THR A 636 -7.23 -7.09 -5.06
N MET A 637 -8.57 -7.18 -4.98
CA MET A 637 -9.28 -8.45 -4.90
C MET A 637 -9.17 -9.25 -6.21
N SER A 638 -9.17 -8.56 -7.34
CA SER A 638 -8.88 -9.16 -8.65
C SER A 638 -7.45 -9.70 -8.73
N ALA A 639 -6.46 -9.01 -8.19
CA ALA A 639 -5.06 -9.45 -8.15
C ALA A 639 -4.88 -10.68 -7.26
N TRP A 640 -5.58 -10.74 -6.12
CA TRP A 640 -5.62 -11.95 -5.28
C TRP A 640 -6.07 -13.18 -6.10
N TYR A 641 -7.16 -13.03 -6.87
CA TYR A 641 -7.63 -14.11 -7.73
C TYR A 641 -6.61 -14.49 -8.82
N VAL A 642 -6.01 -13.51 -9.49
CA VAL A 642 -4.99 -13.78 -10.54
C VAL A 642 -3.81 -14.54 -9.96
N LEU A 643 -3.23 -14.07 -8.83
CA LEU A 643 -2.11 -14.73 -8.16
C LEU A 643 -2.49 -16.14 -7.70
N SER A 644 -3.64 -16.32 -7.04
CA SER A 644 -4.16 -17.61 -6.61
C SER A 644 -4.29 -18.61 -7.78
N GLN A 645 -4.77 -18.14 -8.95
CA GLN A 645 -4.91 -18.98 -10.13
C GLN A 645 -3.58 -19.27 -10.85
N LEU A 646 -2.57 -18.41 -10.65
CA LEU A 646 -1.20 -18.70 -11.05
C LEU A 646 -0.53 -19.72 -10.11
N GLY A 647 -1.01 -19.84 -8.87
CA GLY A 647 -0.57 -20.85 -7.90
C GLY A 647 0.38 -20.33 -6.83
N PHE A 648 0.44 -19.02 -6.60
CA PHE A 648 1.27 -18.40 -5.56
C PHE A 648 0.68 -17.05 -5.11
N TYR A 649 1.10 -16.58 -3.93
CA TYR A 649 0.65 -15.32 -3.33
C TYR A 649 1.77 -14.73 -2.45
N ALA A 650 1.86 -13.41 -2.33
CA ALA A 650 2.79 -12.72 -1.46
C ALA A 650 2.13 -12.46 -0.09
N VAL A 651 2.38 -13.31 0.90
CA VAL A 651 1.83 -13.12 2.25
C VAL A 651 2.50 -11.95 2.94
N ASP A 652 3.83 -11.89 2.96
CA ASP A 652 4.56 -10.74 3.50
C ASP A 652 4.85 -9.72 2.38
N PRO A 653 4.17 -8.57 2.39
CA PRO A 653 4.35 -7.54 1.36
C PRO A 653 5.70 -6.83 1.44
N GLY A 654 6.43 -6.98 2.55
CA GLY A 654 7.77 -6.40 2.75
C GLY A 654 8.92 -7.23 2.18
N THR A 655 8.63 -8.42 1.63
CA THR A 655 9.63 -9.34 1.08
C THR A 655 9.39 -9.62 -0.39
N ALA A 656 10.36 -10.28 -1.04
CA ALA A 656 10.21 -10.79 -2.40
C ALA A 656 9.91 -12.30 -2.43
N ASP A 657 9.18 -12.80 -1.44
CA ASP A 657 8.78 -14.20 -1.34
C ASP A 657 7.34 -14.43 -1.79
N PHE A 658 7.05 -15.62 -2.28
CA PHE A 658 5.72 -16.08 -2.65
C PHE A 658 5.43 -17.44 -2.03
N GLU A 659 4.34 -17.57 -1.31
CA GLU A 659 3.76 -18.80 -0.82
C GLU A 659 3.04 -19.53 -1.97
N VAL A 660 3.04 -20.86 -1.92
CA VAL A 660 2.61 -21.72 -3.03
C VAL A 660 1.26 -22.34 -2.75
N CYS A 661 0.33 -22.16 -3.67
CA CYS A 661 -0.91 -22.93 -3.74
C CYS A 661 -1.00 -23.71 -5.08
N SER A 662 -2.11 -24.37 -5.35
CA SER A 662 -2.27 -25.19 -6.57
C SER A 662 -2.64 -24.32 -7.78
N PRO A 663 -1.89 -24.36 -8.87
CA PRO A 663 -2.23 -23.62 -10.08
C PRO A 663 -3.60 -23.99 -10.65
N GLY A 664 -4.38 -22.97 -11.00
CA GLY A 664 -5.75 -23.12 -11.50
C GLY A 664 -5.85 -23.65 -12.96
N PHE A 665 -4.79 -23.49 -13.75
CA PHE A 665 -4.74 -23.82 -15.17
C PHE A 665 -3.67 -24.87 -15.45
N SER A 666 -3.83 -25.65 -16.55
CA SER A 666 -2.82 -26.64 -16.94
C SER A 666 -1.49 -26.01 -17.40
N ARG A 667 -1.55 -24.80 -17.91
CA ARG A 667 -0.35 -24.03 -18.26
C ARG A 667 -0.63 -22.53 -18.13
N SER A 668 0.25 -21.81 -17.45
CA SER A 668 0.29 -20.35 -17.42
C SER A 668 1.68 -19.88 -17.83
N THR A 669 1.78 -18.84 -18.65
CA THR A 669 3.06 -18.26 -19.05
C THR A 669 3.03 -16.76 -18.82
N LEU A 670 3.92 -16.27 -17.97
CA LEU A 670 4.16 -14.86 -17.72
C LEU A 670 5.25 -14.41 -18.67
N HIS A 671 4.96 -13.43 -19.53
CA HIS A 671 5.93 -12.79 -20.42
C HIS A 671 6.59 -11.63 -19.69
N LEU A 672 7.84 -11.82 -19.34
CA LEU A 672 8.62 -10.85 -18.57
C LEU A 672 9.20 -9.76 -19.50
N SER A 673 9.46 -8.60 -18.93
CA SER A 673 10.05 -7.47 -19.65
C SER A 673 11.18 -6.84 -18.84
N ALA A 674 12.03 -6.05 -19.50
CA ALA A 674 13.11 -5.32 -18.82
C ALA A 674 12.54 -4.49 -17.63
N PRO A 675 13.27 -4.43 -16.50
CA PRO A 675 14.69 -4.78 -16.34
C PRO A 675 14.99 -6.27 -16.02
N TYR A 676 13.98 -7.13 -15.94
CA TYR A 676 14.20 -8.55 -15.61
C TYR A 676 15.04 -9.27 -16.67
N LYS A 677 15.87 -10.21 -16.19
CA LYS A 677 16.77 -11.00 -17.05
C LYS A 677 16.02 -12.06 -17.88
N GLY A 678 14.99 -12.64 -17.27
CA GLY A 678 14.15 -13.65 -17.90
C GLY A 678 13.24 -13.09 -18.99
N ARG A 679 12.91 -13.91 -19.98
CA ARG A 679 11.92 -13.56 -21.02
C ARG A 679 10.52 -14.08 -20.71
N ALA A 680 10.45 -15.21 -20.04
CA ALA A 680 9.18 -15.84 -19.65
C ALA A 680 9.37 -16.78 -18.45
N PHE A 681 8.34 -16.84 -17.63
CA PHE A 681 8.19 -17.86 -16.59
C PHE A 681 6.97 -18.73 -16.93
N THR A 682 7.14 -20.04 -16.97
CA THR A 682 6.08 -20.98 -17.32
C THR A 682 5.70 -21.85 -16.12
N ILE A 683 4.44 -21.83 -15.76
CA ILE A 683 3.82 -22.73 -14.77
C ILE A 683 3.13 -23.85 -15.55
N ALA A 684 3.52 -25.11 -15.33
CA ALA A 684 2.97 -26.28 -15.99
C ALA A 684 2.41 -27.26 -14.95
N ALA A 685 1.08 -27.33 -14.86
CA ALA A 685 0.38 -28.21 -13.92
C ALA A 685 -0.14 -29.46 -14.62
N PHE A 686 0.39 -30.60 -14.22
CA PHE A 686 -0.01 -31.93 -14.71
C PHE A 686 -1.00 -32.56 -13.74
N ARG A 687 -2.24 -32.75 -14.20
CA ARG A 687 -3.32 -33.37 -13.40
C ARG A 687 -3.36 -34.87 -13.70
N HIS A 688 -3.10 -35.68 -12.68
CA HIS A 688 -3.31 -37.11 -12.76
C HIS A 688 -4.78 -37.40 -12.42
N SER A 689 -5.66 -37.34 -13.40
CA SER A 689 -7.05 -37.75 -13.25
C SER A 689 -7.29 -38.95 -14.19
N GLY A 690 -7.72 -40.07 -13.62
CA GLY A 690 -8.48 -41.05 -14.38
C GLY A 690 -9.70 -40.38 -15.04
N ARG A 691 -10.11 -40.76 -16.23
CA ARG A 691 -11.28 -40.22 -16.93
C ARG A 691 -12.46 -40.15 -15.94
N GLY A 692 -12.97 -38.96 -15.65
CA GLY A 692 -14.18 -38.77 -14.86
C GLY A 692 -14.02 -38.39 -13.38
N GLN A 693 -12.82 -38.15 -12.85
CA GLN A 693 -12.64 -37.64 -11.47
C GLN A 693 -12.49 -36.12 -11.46
N PRO A 694 -13.44 -35.34 -10.95
CA PRO A 694 -13.21 -33.95 -10.58
C PRO A 694 -12.28 -33.90 -9.37
N GLY A 695 -11.26 -33.01 -9.35
CA GLY A 695 -10.60 -32.61 -8.14
C GLY A 695 -9.13 -33.00 -7.95
N ALA A 696 -8.28 -33.05 -8.98
CA ALA A 696 -6.83 -33.07 -8.75
C ALA A 696 -6.36 -31.67 -8.33
N GLU A 697 -6.36 -31.41 -7.01
CA GLU A 697 -6.11 -30.08 -6.43
C GLU A 697 -4.85 -30.01 -5.58
N TYR A 698 -4.30 -31.18 -5.18
CA TYR A 698 -3.22 -31.24 -4.21
C TYR A 698 -1.87 -31.48 -4.89
N ILE A 699 -0.88 -30.69 -4.55
CA ILE A 699 0.50 -30.86 -5.04
C ILE A 699 1.06 -32.17 -4.53
N GLN A 700 1.42 -33.07 -5.44
CA GLN A 700 2.09 -34.33 -5.15
C GLN A 700 3.61 -34.17 -5.22
N SER A 701 4.09 -33.39 -6.19
CA SER A 701 5.51 -33.03 -6.34
C SER A 701 5.63 -31.77 -7.19
N ALA A 702 6.71 -31.05 -6.99
CA ALA A 702 7.02 -29.84 -7.75
C ALA A 702 8.50 -29.79 -8.14
N LEU A 703 8.77 -29.24 -9.33
CA LEU A 703 10.11 -28.96 -9.84
C LEU A 703 10.17 -27.49 -10.27
N LEU A 704 11.17 -26.77 -9.81
CA LEU A 704 11.50 -25.42 -10.25
C LEU A 704 12.84 -25.47 -10.99
N ASP A 705 12.80 -25.19 -12.31
CA ASP A 705 13.94 -25.27 -13.20
C ASP A 705 14.68 -26.64 -13.15
N GLY A 706 13.87 -27.72 -13.11
CA GLY A 706 14.37 -29.09 -13.04
C GLY A 706 14.80 -29.56 -11.64
N LYS A 707 14.91 -28.66 -10.65
CA LYS A 707 15.25 -28.99 -9.27
C LYS A 707 14.00 -29.25 -8.44
N THR A 708 14.03 -30.22 -7.53
CA THR A 708 12.91 -30.50 -6.63
C THR A 708 12.62 -29.29 -5.73
N LEU A 709 11.36 -28.85 -5.76
CA LEU A 709 10.82 -27.86 -4.82
C LEU A 709 10.04 -28.61 -3.74
N SER A 710 10.66 -28.80 -2.57
CA SER A 710 10.05 -29.48 -1.43
C SER A 710 9.32 -28.52 -0.48
N ARG A 711 9.61 -27.23 -0.55
CA ARG A 711 9.05 -26.19 0.32
C ARG A 711 7.85 -25.48 -0.36
N PRO A 712 6.86 -24.99 0.43
CA PRO A 712 5.68 -24.33 -0.12
C PRO A 712 5.90 -22.83 -0.37
N TRP A 713 7.07 -22.43 -0.80
CA TRP A 713 7.41 -21.05 -1.14
C TRP A 713 8.63 -20.95 -2.05
N PHE A 714 8.77 -19.82 -2.75
CA PHE A 714 9.96 -19.47 -3.54
C PHE A 714 10.09 -17.94 -3.66
N THR A 715 11.29 -17.47 -3.99
CA THR A 715 11.58 -16.05 -4.16
C THR A 715 11.10 -15.54 -5.52
N GLU A 716 10.75 -14.25 -5.62
CA GLU A 716 10.40 -13.60 -6.89
C GLU A 716 11.49 -13.72 -7.96
N SER A 717 12.75 -13.79 -7.56
CA SER A 717 13.87 -14.00 -8.47
C SER A 717 13.75 -15.31 -9.28
N ALA A 718 13.09 -16.32 -8.74
CA ALA A 718 12.81 -17.56 -9.49
C ALA A 718 11.85 -17.31 -10.66
N ILE A 719 10.98 -16.33 -10.56
CA ILE A 719 10.10 -15.90 -11.66
C ILE A 719 10.85 -14.95 -12.60
N THR A 720 11.48 -13.91 -12.06
CA THR A 720 12.05 -12.81 -12.87
C THR A 720 13.31 -13.18 -13.63
N ASN A 721 14.02 -14.24 -13.23
CA ASN A 721 15.09 -14.85 -14.01
C ASN A 721 14.57 -15.68 -15.21
N GLY A 722 13.25 -15.92 -15.28
CA GLY A 722 12.63 -16.83 -16.23
C GLY A 722 12.77 -18.29 -15.79
N GLY A 723 12.11 -19.20 -16.49
CA GLY A 723 12.21 -20.62 -16.16
C GLY A 723 10.89 -21.37 -16.20
N VAL A 724 10.87 -22.54 -15.58
CA VAL A 724 9.71 -23.43 -15.60
C VAL A 724 9.44 -24.02 -14.22
N TRP A 725 8.26 -23.73 -13.68
CA TRP A 725 7.71 -24.42 -12.52
C TRP A 725 6.77 -25.54 -12.97
N LYS A 726 7.16 -26.79 -12.75
CA LYS A 726 6.37 -27.98 -13.06
C LYS A 726 5.74 -28.53 -11.81
N VAL A 727 4.43 -28.74 -11.83
CA VAL A 727 3.65 -29.21 -10.67
C VAL A 727 2.85 -30.44 -11.06
N ARG A 728 2.98 -31.52 -10.31
CA ARG A 728 2.13 -32.70 -10.42
C ARG A 728 1.01 -32.60 -9.36
N LEU A 729 -0.24 -32.62 -9.81
CA LEU A 729 -1.43 -32.52 -8.96
C LEU A 729 -2.14 -33.88 -8.87
N GLY A 730 -2.68 -34.19 -7.69
CA GLY A 730 -3.49 -35.36 -7.40
C GLY A 730 -4.77 -35.04 -6.66
N ALA A 731 -5.69 -36.03 -6.58
CA ALA A 731 -6.99 -35.88 -5.92
C ALA A 731 -6.92 -35.98 -4.39
N LYS A 732 -5.89 -36.63 -3.83
CA LYS A 732 -5.71 -36.81 -2.39
C LYS A 732 -4.66 -35.86 -1.83
N PRO A 733 -4.86 -35.32 -0.61
CA PRO A 733 -3.87 -34.47 0.05
C PRO A 733 -2.51 -35.18 0.21
N ASN A 734 -1.43 -34.54 -0.22
CA ASN A 734 -0.10 -34.95 0.15
C ASN A 734 0.31 -34.23 1.44
N ARG A 735 0.27 -34.94 2.56
CA ARG A 735 0.56 -34.40 3.89
C ARG A 735 2.06 -34.30 4.22
N LEU A 736 2.92 -34.79 3.33
CA LEU A 736 4.38 -34.78 3.51
C LEU A 736 5.07 -33.64 2.76
N TRP A 737 4.52 -33.23 1.60
CA TRP A 737 5.11 -32.17 0.81
C TRP A 737 5.02 -30.81 1.54
N GLY A 738 6.15 -30.15 1.75
CA GLY A 738 6.25 -28.86 2.44
C GLY A 738 5.89 -28.86 3.93
N ALA A 739 5.79 -30.06 4.57
CA ALA A 739 5.35 -30.16 5.97
C ALA A 739 6.49 -30.02 7.00
N ALA A 740 7.75 -30.18 6.59
CA ALA A 740 8.88 -30.11 7.50
C ALA A 740 9.05 -28.71 8.09
N ARG A 741 9.59 -28.59 9.32
CA ARG A 741 9.81 -27.28 9.96
C ARG A 741 10.72 -26.35 9.14
N LYS A 742 11.76 -26.91 8.51
CA LYS A 742 12.72 -26.20 7.67
C LYS A 742 12.12 -25.69 6.35
N ASP A 743 10.99 -26.24 5.93
CA ASP A 743 10.33 -25.91 4.67
C ASP A 743 9.33 -24.75 4.83
N ALA A 744 9.04 -24.33 6.07
CA ALA A 744 8.15 -23.20 6.34
C ALA A 744 8.64 -21.91 5.67
N PRO A 745 7.70 -21.05 5.19
CA PRO A 745 8.10 -19.74 4.66
C PRO A 745 8.86 -18.89 5.70
N PRO A 746 9.68 -17.94 5.25
CA PRO A 746 10.38 -17.00 6.13
C PRO A 746 9.41 -16.16 6.95
N SER A 747 9.84 -15.66 8.08
CA SER A 747 9.14 -14.73 8.95
C SER A 747 10.15 -13.88 9.73
N LEU A 748 9.76 -12.69 10.15
CA LEU A 748 10.61 -11.77 10.89
C LEU A 748 11.33 -12.48 12.06
N SER A 749 10.60 -13.26 12.86
CA SER A 749 11.16 -13.99 14.01
C SER A 749 11.98 -15.24 13.65
N SER A 750 11.96 -15.71 12.40
CA SER A 750 12.73 -16.86 11.93
C SER A 750 14.00 -16.46 11.14
N ILE A 751 14.07 -15.20 10.70
CA ILE A 751 15.25 -14.67 9.99
C ILE A 751 16.36 -14.41 11.01
N THR A 752 17.27 -15.36 11.16
CA THR A 752 18.38 -15.31 12.14
C THR A 752 19.40 -14.18 11.90
N GLY A 753 19.20 -13.31 10.93
CA GLY A 753 20.04 -12.15 10.63
C GLY A 753 19.51 -10.81 11.14
N PHE A 754 18.22 -10.74 11.53
CA PHE A 754 17.57 -9.50 11.98
C PHE A 754 17.46 -9.35 13.50
N GLY A 755 17.89 -10.33 14.27
CA GLY A 755 18.03 -10.14 15.72
C GLY A 755 19.16 -9.15 16.03
N PRO A 756 18.91 -8.10 16.86
CA PRO A 756 19.95 -7.13 17.23
C PRO A 756 21.24 -7.77 17.75
N VAL A 757 21.16 -9.01 18.25
CA VAL A 757 22.25 -9.75 18.85
C VAL A 757 23.27 -10.30 17.83
N LYS A 758 22.87 -10.71 16.63
CA LYS A 758 23.80 -11.33 15.66
C LYS A 758 24.56 -10.35 14.79
N TYR A 759 23.95 -9.25 14.41
CA TYR A 759 24.63 -8.24 13.58
C TYR A 759 25.68 -7.49 14.40
N LEU A 760 25.35 -7.18 15.66
CA LEU A 760 26.30 -6.56 16.60
C LEU A 760 27.39 -7.56 17.08
N ALA A 761 27.08 -8.85 17.20
CA ALA A 761 28.08 -9.87 17.57
C ALA A 761 29.10 -10.11 16.43
N LYS A 762 28.71 -9.96 15.17
CA LYS A 762 29.61 -10.08 14.02
C LYS A 762 30.62 -8.92 13.93
N GLU A 763 30.27 -7.77 14.54
CA GLU A 763 31.15 -6.60 14.65
C GLU A 763 31.79 -6.43 16.03
N GLY A 764 31.77 -7.45 16.89
CA GLY A 764 32.40 -7.41 18.22
C GLY A 764 31.61 -6.70 19.31
N TYR A 765 30.30 -6.39 19.07
CA TYR A 765 29.43 -5.78 20.06
C TYR A 765 28.60 -6.83 20.81
N THR A 766 28.89 -7.02 22.10
CA THR A 766 28.04 -7.77 23.02
C THR A 766 26.93 -6.87 23.56
N CYS A 767 25.69 -7.07 23.13
CA CYS A 767 24.51 -6.47 23.77
C CYS A 767 24.24 -7.18 25.11
N SER A 768 24.69 -6.64 26.22
CA SER A 768 24.19 -7.04 27.52
C SER A 768 23.01 -6.14 27.91
N ARG A 769 21.81 -6.72 28.07
CA ARG A 769 20.71 -6.06 28.79
C ARG A 769 21.19 -5.59 30.14
N PRO A 770 20.64 -4.50 30.76
CA PRO A 770 20.83 -4.30 32.16
C PRO A 770 20.41 -5.60 32.88
N THR A 771 21.38 -6.32 33.45
CA THR A 771 21.11 -7.61 34.10
C THR A 771 20.36 -7.36 35.41
N GLY A 772 19.06 -7.60 35.42
CA GLY A 772 18.18 -7.49 36.60
C GLY A 772 16.93 -6.68 36.36
N PRO A 773 15.92 -6.87 37.22
CA PRO A 773 14.69 -6.11 37.14
C PRO A 773 14.92 -4.63 37.48
N LEU A 774 14.09 -3.75 36.84
CA LEU A 774 14.11 -2.30 37.09
C LEU A 774 12.97 -1.89 38.03
N THR A 775 13.18 -0.83 38.81
CA THR A 775 12.12 -0.16 39.56
C THR A 775 11.79 1.16 38.88
N LEU A 776 10.51 1.37 38.60
CA LEU A 776 9.97 2.54 37.90
C LEU A 776 9.17 3.40 38.88
N ASN A 777 9.41 4.68 38.91
CA ASN A 777 8.66 5.66 39.75
C ASN A 777 8.26 6.88 38.91
N GLY A 778 7.06 7.41 39.14
CA GLY A 778 6.57 8.65 38.54
C GLY A 778 5.57 9.36 39.46
N ASN A 779 5.47 10.68 39.33
CA ASN A 779 4.62 11.53 40.19
C ASN A 779 3.18 11.71 39.68
N MET A 780 2.90 11.38 38.43
CA MET A 780 1.61 11.62 37.77
C MET A 780 0.67 10.40 37.86
N ALA A 781 0.25 10.05 39.10
CA ALA A 781 -0.71 8.95 39.30
C ALA A 781 -2.15 9.27 38.83
N ALA A 782 -2.49 10.53 38.60
CA ALA A 782 -3.85 10.99 38.25
C ALA A 782 -4.14 11.00 36.74
N TYR A 783 -3.13 10.94 35.87
CA TYR A 783 -3.31 10.89 34.44
C TYR A 783 -3.03 9.47 33.92
N ALA A 784 -3.87 8.98 33.04
CA ALA A 784 -3.95 7.58 32.59
C ALA A 784 -2.69 7.01 31.91
N GLN A 785 -1.61 7.74 31.81
CA GLN A 785 -0.34 7.30 31.20
C GLN A 785 0.77 7.26 32.25
N ARG A 786 1.13 6.05 32.65
CA ARG A 786 2.22 5.83 33.60
C ARG A 786 3.58 5.96 32.90
N VAL A 787 4.37 6.95 33.28
CA VAL A 787 5.79 7.03 32.97
C VAL A 787 6.58 7.00 34.29
N PRO A 788 7.79 6.53 34.33
CA PRO A 788 8.50 5.87 33.24
C PRO A 788 7.98 4.46 32.97
N ARG A 789 8.07 4.02 31.72
CA ARG A 789 7.72 2.65 31.34
C ARG A 789 8.75 2.08 30.37
N ILE A 790 8.93 0.76 30.43
CA ILE A 790 9.76 0.05 29.47
C ILE A 790 8.86 -0.37 28.32
N ILE A 791 9.23 0.06 27.11
CA ILE A 791 8.64 -0.38 25.86
C ILE A 791 9.71 -1.24 25.19
N LYS A 792 9.66 -2.53 25.43
CA LYS A 792 10.64 -3.56 24.98
C LYS A 792 12.09 -3.32 25.43
N GLN A 793 12.90 -2.63 24.67
CA GLN A 793 14.31 -2.32 24.99
C GLN A 793 14.55 -0.83 25.17
N SER A 794 13.51 -0.02 25.02
CA SER A 794 13.54 1.41 25.22
C SER A 794 12.79 1.80 26.50
N LEU A 795 13.35 2.73 27.22
CA LEU A 795 12.75 3.32 28.38
C LEU A 795 12.12 4.65 27.97
N LEU A 796 10.78 4.74 28.03
CA LEU A 796 10.10 6.01 27.93
C LEU A 796 10.22 6.72 29.27
N LEU A 797 11.06 7.75 29.34
CA LEU A 797 11.34 8.47 30.57
C LEU A 797 10.26 9.52 30.85
N THR A 798 9.84 10.30 29.84
CA THR A 798 8.72 11.26 29.90
C THR A 798 7.86 11.15 28.63
N ASN A 799 6.59 11.58 28.65
CA ASN A 799 5.61 11.34 27.57
C ASN A 799 4.86 12.59 27.07
N SER A 800 5.44 13.74 27.17
CA SER A 800 4.85 15.01 26.68
C SER A 800 3.71 15.60 27.54
N HIS A 801 3.70 15.38 28.84
CA HIS A 801 2.85 16.12 29.76
C HIS A 801 3.68 17.11 30.55
N ASN A 802 3.08 18.23 30.94
CA ASN A 802 3.74 19.25 31.75
C ASN A 802 3.92 18.74 33.19
N GLY A 803 5.06 19.03 33.80
CA GLY A 803 5.32 18.73 35.19
C GLY A 803 5.59 17.26 35.51
N GLU A 804 5.98 16.45 34.52
CA GLU A 804 6.36 15.04 34.75
C GLU A 804 7.73 14.95 35.40
N GLU A 805 7.81 14.10 36.40
CA GLU A 805 9.06 13.68 37.00
C GLU A 805 9.11 12.17 37.12
N THR A 806 10.23 11.59 36.71
CA THR A 806 10.37 10.16 36.64
C THR A 806 11.73 9.68 37.09
N SER A 807 11.82 8.46 37.62
CA SER A 807 13.09 7.79 37.91
C SER A 807 13.03 6.30 37.66
N VAL A 808 14.11 5.74 37.15
CA VAL A 808 14.28 4.31 36.87
C VAL A 808 15.59 3.83 37.48
N TRP A 809 15.55 2.75 38.24
CA TRP A 809 16.67 2.22 38.98
C TRP A 809 16.94 0.75 38.69
N LEU A 810 18.21 0.38 38.58
CA LEU A 810 18.59 -1.03 38.68
C LEU A 810 18.16 -1.58 40.04
N ASN A 811 17.49 -2.74 40.06
CA ASN A 811 17.01 -3.38 41.30
C ASN A 811 18.12 -4.07 42.12
N ARG A 812 19.38 -3.93 41.72
CA ARG A 812 20.55 -4.40 42.49
C ARG A 812 21.49 -3.26 42.82
N ARG A 813 22.29 -3.44 43.87
CA ARG A 813 23.41 -2.53 44.15
C ARG A 813 24.56 -2.85 43.19
N VAL A 814 25.30 -1.83 42.80
CA VAL A 814 26.49 -1.90 41.95
C VAL A 814 27.71 -1.33 42.65
N LEU A 815 28.91 -1.78 42.32
CA LEU A 815 30.15 -1.31 42.90
C LEU A 815 30.51 0.06 42.32
N LEU A 816 30.38 1.12 43.13
CA LEU A 816 30.63 2.51 42.72
C LEU A 816 32.03 3.00 43.06
N ALA A 817 32.78 2.26 43.88
CA ALA A 817 34.13 2.62 44.30
C ALA A 817 35.21 2.26 43.26
N ALA A 818 34.93 1.35 42.37
CA ALA A 818 35.82 0.93 41.26
C ALA A 818 35.51 1.75 39.98
N PRO A 819 36.39 1.75 38.99
CA PRO A 819 36.05 2.33 37.67
C PRO A 819 34.79 1.69 37.08
N TRP A 820 33.94 2.50 36.48
CA TRP A 820 32.72 2.02 35.80
C TRP A 820 32.38 2.89 34.60
N GLN A 821 31.53 2.36 33.74
CA GLN A 821 31.01 3.03 32.57
C GLN A 821 29.51 2.76 32.41
N ALA A 822 28.73 3.80 32.13
CA ALA A 822 27.33 3.74 31.73
C ALA A 822 27.20 4.37 30.35
N SER A 823 26.41 3.77 29.48
CA SER A 823 26.09 4.36 28.16
C SER A 823 24.65 4.07 27.78
N PHE A 824 24.04 4.99 27.01
CA PHE A 824 22.70 4.87 26.49
C PHE A 824 22.50 5.78 25.28
N ASP A 825 21.50 5.48 24.48
CA ASP A 825 21.05 6.35 23.40
C ASP A 825 19.88 7.18 23.91
N TYR A 826 19.98 8.49 23.76
CA TYR A 826 18.95 9.47 24.11
C TYR A 826 18.30 10.01 22.86
N LEU A 827 16.97 9.98 22.82
CA LEU A 827 16.17 10.54 21.75
C LEU A 827 15.10 11.49 22.34
N LEU A 828 15.17 12.76 21.93
CA LEU A 828 14.15 13.74 22.15
C LEU A 828 13.15 13.72 21.01
N ARG A 829 11.84 13.58 21.27
CA ARG A 829 10.81 13.53 20.23
C ARG A 829 10.04 14.83 20.03
N ARG A 830 10.04 15.73 20.99
CA ARG A 830 9.52 17.09 20.87
C ARG A 830 10.45 18.01 21.64
N GLY A 831 10.78 19.16 21.08
CA GLY A 831 11.57 20.17 21.77
C GLY A 831 10.79 20.75 22.94
N GLY A 832 11.44 20.97 24.08
CA GLY A 832 10.79 21.44 25.28
C GLY A 832 11.78 21.77 26.39
N ALA A 833 11.55 21.21 27.54
CA ALA A 833 12.27 21.35 28.81
C ALA A 833 12.09 20.04 29.60
N ASP A 834 12.86 19.70 30.51
CA ASP A 834 13.96 20.15 31.30
C ASP A 834 15.19 19.22 31.19
N GLY A 835 15.04 17.99 30.63
CA GLY A 835 16.17 17.06 30.41
C GLY A 835 16.23 15.86 31.36
N PHE A 836 17.43 15.28 31.55
CA PHE A 836 17.62 14.05 32.32
C PHE A 836 18.90 14.07 33.17
N TYR A 837 18.96 13.18 34.16
CA TYR A 837 20.18 12.83 34.88
C TYR A 837 20.46 11.31 34.84
N LEU A 838 21.72 10.92 34.65
CA LEU A 838 22.23 9.65 35.12
C LEU A 838 22.65 9.80 36.60
N VAL A 839 22.05 9.00 37.45
CA VAL A 839 22.21 9.17 38.92
C VAL A 839 22.85 7.94 39.53
N VAL A 840 23.82 8.14 40.38
CA VAL A 840 24.33 7.15 41.30
C VAL A 840 24.04 7.60 42.74
N GLN A 841 23.51 6.72 43.60
CA GLN A 841 23.11 7.13 44.95
C GLN A 841 23.09 5.98 45.96
N ASN A 842 23.25 6.37 47.25
CA ASN A 842 23.10 5.51 48.39
C ASN A 842 22.21 6.19 49.47
N SER A 843 21.17 6.93 49.03
CA SER A 843 20.22 7.60 49.93
C SER A 843 19.33 6.57 50.63
N ARG A 844 18.69 7.03 51.79
CA ARG A 844 17.71 6.19 52.51
C ARG A 844 16.50 5.79 51.66
N ALA A 845 16.16 6.57 50.63
CA ALA A 845 15.07 6.24 49.69
C ALA A 845 15.42 5.06 48.80
N GLY A 846 16.72 4.75 48.63
CA GLY A 846 17.18 3.66 47.79
C GLY A 846 16.61 3.78 46.38
N LYS A 847 16.18 2.66 45.78
CA LYS A 847 15.56 2.63 44.45
C LYS A 847 14.15 3.24 44.34
N LYS A 848 13.59 3.78 45.43
CA LYS A 848 12.36 4.55 45.43
C LYS A 848 12.60 6.05 45.32
N LEU A 849 13.85 6.49 45.12
CA LEU A 849 14.21 7.88 45.02
C LEU A 849 13.52 8.54 43.82
N LEU A 850 12.64 9.45 44.11
CA LEU A 850 12.03 10.41 43.20
C LEU A 850 11.83 11.70 44.01
N ARG A 851 12.38 12.80 43.53
CA ARG A 851 12.20 14.11 44.17
C ARG A 851 11.99 15.17 43.10
N GLY A 852 11.18 16.14 43.42
CA GLY A 852 10.78 17.23 42.57
C GLY A 852 9.27 17.40 42.58
N SER A 853 8.80 18.57 42.20
CA SER A 853 7.38 18.91 42.25
C SER A 853 6.83 19.56 40.99
N ASP A 854 7.71 20.00 40.06
CA ASP A 854 7.30 20.83 38.93
C ASP A 854 8.01 20.44 37.58
N GLY A 855 8.72 19.33 37.55
CA GLY A 855 9.44 18.86 36.38
C GLY A 855 10.79 19.54 36.13
N SER A 856 11.01 20.78 36.60
CA SER A 856 12.28 21.50 36.44
C SER A 856 13.44 20.85 37.20
N ASP A 857 13.13 20.04 38.20
CA ASP A 857 14.08 19.31 39.04
C ASP A 857 14.51 17.95 38.45
N LYS A 858 13.99 17.58 37.31
CA LYS A 858 14.37 16.35 36.53
C LYS A 858 14.33 15.05 37.36
N GLY A 859 13.45 15.00 38.38
CA GLY A 859 13.27 13.83 39.25
C GLY A 859 14.41 13.57 40.27
N LEU A 860 15.41 14.43 40.38
CA LEU A 860 16.51 14.31 41.31
C LEU A 860 16.59 15.42 42.34
N ILE A 861 16.33 16.65 41.97
CA ILE A 861 16.51 17.86 42.80
C ILE A 861 15.15 18.37 43.25
N SER A 862 14.98 18.75 44.49
CA SER A 862 13.80 19.43 45.03
C SER A 862 14.17 20.72 45.70
N GLY A 863 13.56 21.84 45.24
CA GLY A 863 13.89 23.17 45.76
C GLY A 863 15.37 23.55 45.59
N GLY A 864 15.99 23.08 44.46
CA GLY A 864 17.42 23.32 44.20
C GLY A 864 18.35 22.39 44.96
N MET A 865 17.85 21.33 45.61
CA MET A 865 18.63 20.44 46.47
C MET A 865 18.68 18.96 46.04
N ALA A 866 19.89 18.40 45.76
CA ALA A 866 20.09 16.99 45.55
C ALA A 866 20.03 16.20 46.88
N PRO A 867 19.51 14.97 46.91
CA PRO A 867 19.47 14.11 48.09
C PRO A 867 20.87 13.83 48.64
N ARG A 868 20.99 13.75 49.99
CA ARG A 868 22.25 13.27 50.60
C ARG A 868 22.68 11.94 49.99
N HIS A 869 23.98 11.75 49.80
CA HIS A 869 24.59 10.54 49.25
C HIS A 869 24.14 10.22 47.81
N SER A 870 23.93 11.26 46.99
CA SER A 870 23.62 11.11 45.56
C SER A 870 24.53 12.00 44.70
N LEU A 871 24.70 11.58 43.46
CA LEU A 871 25.38 12.29 42.39
C LEU A 871 24.60 12.08 41.09
N GLY A 872 24.18 13.15 40.43
CA GLY A 872 23.59 13.15 39.10
C GLY A 872 24.49 13.88 38.12
N VAL A 873 24.63 13.31 36.92
CA VAL A 873 25.24 13.95 35.76
C VAL A 873 24.23 13.93 34.65
N GLY A 874 23.84 15.09 34.15
CA GLY A 874 22.75 15.20 33.18
C GLY A 874 22.80 16.43 32.30
N VAL A 875 21.76 16.62 31.54
CA VAL A 875 21.62 17.69 30.57
C VAL A 875 20.31 18.43 30.84
N GLU A 876 20.40 19.75 30.85
CA GLU A 876 19.25 20.65 30.85
C GLU A 876 18.96 21.15 29.43
N ASN A 877 17.68 21.12 29.04
CA ASN A 877 17.25 21.47 27.70
C ASN A 877 16.50 22.81 27.60
N PHE A 878 16.07 23.43 28.74
CA PHE A 878 15.16 24.58 28.73
C PHE A 878 15.76 25.88 28.16
N ARG A 879 17.03 26.16 28.44
CA ARG A 879 17.72 27.42 28.02
C ARG A 879 18.88 27.21 27.05
N GLY A 880 18.84 26.11 26.30
CA GLY A 880 19.97 25.63 25.50
C GLY A 880 20.67 24.50 26.24
N SER A 881 21.09 23.46 25.57
CA SER A 881 21.67 22.25 26.17
C SER A 881 22.83 22.60 27.13
N GLU A 882 22.60 22.45 28.43
CA GLU A 882 23.63 22.65 29.48
C GLU A 882 23.95 21.29 30.15
N LEU A 883 25.23 21.01 30.36
CA LEU A 883 25.67 19.84 31.15
C LEU A 883 25.62 20.24 32.63
N GLU A 884 24.93 19.46 33.44
CA GLU A 884 24.80 19.73 34.88
C GLU A 884 25.42 18.59 35.71
N LEU A 885 26.04 18.99 36.83
CA LEU A 885 26.44 18.11 37.91
C LEU A 885 25.66 18.50 39.18
N ALA A 886 24.93 17.56 39.76
CA ALA A 886 24.21 17.75 41.02
C ALA A 886 24.66 16.70 42.03
N TYR A 887 25.04 17.11 43.24
CA TYR A 887 25.40 16.16 44.29
C TYR A 887 25.01 16.63 45.68
N GLY A 888 24.70 15.69 46.58
CA GLY A 888 24.43 15.91 47.99
C GLY A 888 25.53 15.30 48.89
N ALA A 889 26.23 16.14 49.63
CA ALA A 889 27.33 15.70 50.51
C ALA A 889 26.85 14.96 51.78
N PRO A 890 27.69 14.12 52.44
CA PRO A 890 27.32 13.41 53.68
C PRO A 890 27.05 14.32 54.90
N ALA A 891 27.70 15.46 54.97
CA ALA A 891 27.57 16.41 56.10
C ALA A 891 27.37 17.84 55.58
N GLY A 892 26.26 18.48 55.99
CA GLY A 892 25.95 19.87 55.66
C GLY A 892 25.23 20.11 54.32
N ASN A 893 24.50 21.21 54.25
CA ASN A 893 23.70 21.66 53.06
C ASN A 893 24.59 22.29 51.97
N THR A 894 25.61 21.60 51.47
CA THR A 894 26.41 22.10 50.36
C THR A 894 25.98 21.40 49.09
N GLN A 895 25.17 22.11 48.33
CA GLN A 895 24.82 21.75 46.96
C GLN A 895 25.67 22.57 45.99
N ARG A 896 26.08 21.95 44.89
CA ARG A 896 26.61 22.70 43.77
C ARG A 896 25.95 22.18 42.50
N ARG A 897 25.15 23.04 41.84
CA ARG A 897 24.96 22.98 40.40
C ARG A 897 26.26 23.52 39.79
N MET A 898 26.83 22.78 38.86
CA MET A 898 27.92 23.29 38.05
C MET A 898 27.41 23.33 36.61
N PRO A 899 26.82 24.46 36.18
CA PRO A 899 26.41 24.58 34.78
C PRO A 899 27.66 24.68 33.89
N VAL A 900 27.79 23.78 32.97
CA VAL A 900 28.78 23.88 31.88
C VAL A 900 27.99 24.09 30.60
N LYS A 901 27.97 25.34 30.12
CA LYS A 901 27.25 25.70 28.89
C LYS A 901 27.77 24.82 27.74
N LEU A 902 26.87 24.03 27.15
CA LEU A 902 27.09 23.33 25.90
C LEU A 902 26.78 24.25 24.70
N GLY A 903 26.73 25.58 24.96
CA GLY A 903 26.19 26.65 24.10
C GLY A 903 26.67 26.63 22.67
N GLY A 904 25.93 27.30 21.78
CA GLY A 904 26.09 27.72 20.39
C GLY A 904 27.17 27.13 19.45
N THR A 905 28.26 26.66 20.00
CA THR A 905 29.39 26.04 19.32
C THR A 905 29.61 24.56 19.69
N ALA A 906 28.81 24.01 20.64
CA ALA A 906 28.95 22.59 20.97
C ALA A 906 28.53 21.71 19.76
N PRO A 907 29.31 20.71 19.40
CA PRO A 907 29.04 19.87 18.23
C PRO A 907 27.82 18.96 18.41
N VAL A 908 27.20 18.90 19.61
CA VAL A 908 26.05 18.07 19.97
C VAL A 908 24.96 18.96 20.54
N ASN A 909 23.74 18.87 19.96
CA ASN A 909 22.57 19.64 20.37
C ASN A 909 21.49 18.71 20.95
N PHE A 910 21.29 18.71 22.26
CA PHE A 910 20.28 17.90 22.93
C PHE A 910 18.84 18.40 22.75
N ASN A 911 18.66 19.66 22.32
CA ASN A 911 17.34 20.25 22.02
C ASN A 911 16.87 19.98 20.59
N ARG A 912 17.59 19.22 19.80
CA ARG A 912 17.20 18.92 18.42
C ARG A 912 16.30 17.68 18.38
N PRO A 913 14.97 17.82 18.13
CA PRO A 913 14.07 16.70 18.05
C PRO A 913 14.48 15.71 16.96
N ASP A 914 14.15 14.43 17.19
CA ASP A 914 14.33 13.33 16.23
C ASP A 914 15.78 13.02 15.82
N HIS A 915 16.75 13.48 16.63
CA HIS A 915 18.16 13.15 16.45
C HIS A 915 18.68 12.35 17.64
N MET A 916 19.11 11.12 17.37
CA MET A 916 19.68 10.24 18.39
C MET A 916 21.02 10.78 18.87
N ILE A 917 21.20 10.80 20.18
CA ILE A 917 22.46 11.18 20.84
C ILE A 917 22.95 9.98 21.63
N HIS A 918 24.14 9.50 21.33
CA HIS A 918 24.79 8.48 22.14
C HIS A 918 25.50 9.14 23.32
N VAL A 919 25.08 8.81 24.54
CA VAL A 919 25.62 9.36 25.78
C VAL A 919 26.43 8.28 26.50
N MET A 920 27.63 8.64 26.95
CA MET A 920 28.48 7.77 27.77
C MET A 920 29.00 8.57 28.97
N VAL A 921 28.87 7.99 30.16
CA VAL A 921 29.44 8.51 31.38
C VAL A 921 30.35 7.46 32.00
N SER A 922 31.59 7.80 32.28
CA SER A 922 32.56 6.89 32.94
C SER A 922 33.18 7.55 34.16
N TYR A 923 33.50 6.72 35.13
CA TYR A 923 34.23 7.08 36.35
C TYR A 923 35.56 6.36 36.43
N ASP A 924 36.63 7.04 36.77
CA ASP A 924 37.99 6.49 36.79
C ASP A 924 38.34 5.69 38.05
N GLY A 925 37.45 5.55 38.98
CA GLY A 925 37.69 4.92 40.28
C GLY A 925 38.39 5.83 41.30
N ALA A 926 38.81 7.04 40.90
CA ALA A 926 39.50 8.02 41.75
C ALA A 926 38.61 9.25 41.99
N ARG A 927 38.63 10.24 41.08
CA ARG A 927 37.88 11.49 41.21
C ARG A 927 37.31 12.06 39.91
N THR A 928 37.53 11.39 38.78
CA THR A 928 37.14 11.97 37.51
C THR A 928 35.94 11.24 36.94
N LEU A 929 34.86 12.01 36.63
CA LEU A 929 33.79 11.60 35.72
C LEU A 929 34.10 12.13 34.35
N ARG A 930 33.91 11.30 33.34
CA ARG A 930 34.02 11.69 31.94
C ARG A 930 32.63 11.55 31.27
N PHE A 931 32.08 12.67 30.86
CA PHE A 931 30.86 12.72 30.06
C PHE A 931 31.20 12.83 28.58
N GLN A 932 30.60 11.98 27.75
CA GLN A 932 30.74 12.05 26.32
C GLN A 932 29.36 11.98 25.66
N ALA A 933 29.14 12.78 24.63
CA ALA A 933 27.95 12.72 23.79
C ALA A 933 28.37 12.73 22.32
N THR A 934 27.72 11.92 21.51
CA THR A 934 27.98 11.82 20.07
C THR A 934 26.64 11.95 19.32
N GLN A 935 26.61 12.85 18.31
CA GLN A 935 25.43 13.10 17.46
C GLN A 935 25.90 13.30 16.03
N SER A 936 25.41 12.50 15.09
CA SER A 936 25.71 12.65 13.64
C SER A 936 27.24 12.74 13.35
N GLY A 937 28.04 11.87 13.98
CA GLY A 937 29.51 11.83 13.84
C GLY A 937 30.27 12.92 14.62
N LYS A 938 29.61 13.93 15.15
CA LYS A 938 30.22 14.95 15.99
C LYS A 938 30.26 14.50 17.46
N ARG A 939 31.37 14.73 18.13
CA ARG A 939 31.60 14.29 19.52
C ARG A 939 31.86 15.47 20.44
N PHE A 940 31.18 15.46 21.58
CA PHE A 940 31.48 16.31 22.74
C PHE A 940 32.06 15.45 23.85
N THR A 941 33.08 15.97 24.57
CA THR A 941 33.69 15.29 25.72
C THR A 941 34.01 16.31 26.80
N LYS A 942 33.60 16.03 28.04
CA LYS A 942 33.93 16.82 29.22
C LYS A 942 34.41 15.95 30.37
N ASN A 943 35.57 16.25 30.93
CA ASN A 943 36.03 15.65 32.17
C ASN A 943 35.58 16.56 33.36
N ILE A 944 35.02 15.94 34.38
CA ILE A 944 34.48 16.57 35.56
C ILE A 944 35.23 16.04 36.78
N SER A 945 35.94 16.92 37.51
CA SER A 945 36.63 16.56 38.75
C SER A 945 35.65 16.59 39.92
N LEU A 946 35.48 15.49 40.62
CA LEU A 946 34.68 15.41 41.83
C LEU A 946 35.47 16.00 43.02
N PRO A 947 34.77 16.65 44.00
CA PRO A 947 35.38 17.23 45.17
C PRO A 947 36.06 16.18 46.04
N MET A 948 35.60 14.93 45.96
CA MET A 948 36.17 13.76 46.66
C MET A 948 35.89 12.49 45.90
N PRO A 949 36.54 11.36 46.20
CA PRO A 949 36.20 10.06 45.58
C PRO A 949 34.71 9.73 45.76
N LEU A 950 34.12 9.10 44.70
CA LEU A 950 32.67 8.80 44.65
C LEU A 950 32.19 7.98 45.87
N ALA A 951 32.97 7.00 46.32
CA ALA A 951 32.66 6.22 47.53
C ALA A 951 32.54 7.05 48.80
N LYS A 952 33.37 8.11 48.94
CA LYS A 952 33.25 9.06 50.06
C LYS A 952 32.04 9.97 49.91
N LEU A 953 31.77 10.44 48.70
CA LEU A 953 30.58 11.28 48.39
C LEU A 953 29.29 10.54 48.73
N LEU A 954 29.19 9.29 48.38
CA LEU A 954 28.02 8.44 48.63
C LEU A 954 28.00 7.78 50.01
N ALA A 955 29.08 7.92 50.82
CA ALA A 955 29.31 7.23 52.08
C ALA A 955 29.13 5.69 51.97
N SER A 956 29.48 5.11 50.80
CA SER A 956 29.40 3.69 50.50
C SER A 956 30.24 3.32 49.29
N ARG A 957 30.74 2.09 49.28
CA ARG A 957 31.42 1.52 48.12
C ARG A 957 30.43 1.02 47.06
N GLU A 958 29.17 0.79 47.43
CA GLU A 958 28.10 0.28 46.59
C GLU A 958 26.90 1.22 46.69
N GLY A 959 26.09 1.25 45.65
CA GLY A 959 24.86 2.03 45.59
C GLY A 959 23.94 1.61 44.43
N TYR A 960 22.92 2.41 44.22
CA TYR A 960 22.02 2.22 43.08
C TYR A 960 22.43 3.16 41.97
N ILE A 961 22.26 2.69 40.71
CA ILE A 961 22.36 3.53 39.51
C ILE A 961 21.02 3.58 38.80
N GLY A 962 20.68 4.75 38.29
CA GLY A 962 19.41 4.99 37.62
C GLY A 962 19.44 6.17 36.67
N LEU A 963 18.33 6.35 35.97
CA LEU A 963 18.06 7.49 35.11
C LEU A 963 16.84 8.24 35.69
N THR A 964 16.89 9.58 35.65
CA THR A 964 15.75 10.41 35.99
C THR A 964 15.48 11.39 34.87
N GLY A 965 14.22 11.76 34.70
CA GLY A 965 13.79 12.76 33.72
C GLY A 965 12.68 13.62 34.24
N GLY A 966 12.50 14.78 33.65
CA GLY A 966 11.41 15.70 33.99
C GLY A 966 11.00 16.58 32.82
N THR A 967 9.74 17.06 32.87
CA THR A 967 9.18 18.03 31.96
C THR A 967 8.57 19.17 32.78
N GLY A 968 8.97 20.41 32.52
CA GLY A 968 8.39 21.59 33.22
C GLY A 968 7.16 22.14 32.50
N ALA A 969 7.16 23.44 32.22
CA ALA A 969 6.07 24.11 31.52
C ALA A 969 5.94 23.78 30.03
N LEU A 970 6.93 23.16 29.46
CA LEU A 970 6.96 22.73 28.06
C LEU A 970 6.99 21.21 27.96
N ASN A 971 6.32 20.65 26.94
CA ASN A 971 6.15 19.22 26.77
C ASN A 971 7.37 18.58 26.08
N GLU A 972 7.93 17.54 26.67
CA GLU A 972 9.06 16.80 26.13
C GLU A 972 8.84 15.29 26.22
N THR A 973 9.04 14.55 25.13
CA THR A 973 9.06 13.09 25.16
C THR A 973 10.50 12.60 25.10
N GLN A 974 10.98 12.03 26.19
CA GLN A 974 12.34 11.51 26.34
C GLN A 974 12.34 9.99 26.24
N VAL A 975 13.12 9.47 25.30
CA VAL A 975 13.29 8.02 25.10
C VAL A 975 14.75 7.67 25.30
N ILE A 976 14.99 6.67 26.16
CA ILE A 976 16.31 6.08 26.40
C ILE A 976 16.33 4.67 25.82
N SER A 977 17.32 4.37 25.02
CA SER A 977 17.56 3.03 24.50
C SER A 977 18.99 2.62 24.69
N GLN A 978 19.30 1.34 24.49
CA GLN A 978 20.66 0.79 24.58
C GLN A 978 21.38 1.09 25.92
N TRP A 979 20.62 1.21 27.02
CA TRP A 979 21.25 1.45 28.32
C TRP A 979 22.14 0.28 28.77
N ARG A 980 23.42 0.58 29.06
CA ARG A 980 24.44 -0.39 29.45
C ARG A 980 25.17 0.08 30.70
N TRP A 981 25.60 -0.86 31.50
CA TRP A 981 26.40 -0.64 32.67
C TRP A 981 27.53 -1.70 32.71
N ALA A 982 28.78 -1.25 32.94
CA ALA A 982 29.96 -2.12 33.14
C ALA A 982 30.72 -1.68 34.37
N GLU A 983 31.13 -2.64 35.20
CA GLU A 983 31.97 -2.45 36.38
C GLU A 983 33.38 -2.96 36.06
N GLY A 984 34.43 -2.30 36.63
CA GLY A 984 35.80 -2.76 36.54
C GLY A 984 36.47 -2.61 35.17
N ALA A 985 35.97 -1.76 34.33
CA ALA A 985 36.53 -1.50 33.01
C ALA A 985 37.91 -0.85 33.12
N SER A 986 38.98 -1.60 32.73
CA SER A 986 40.31 -1.06 32.51
C SER A 986 40.26 0.10 31.55
N THR A 987 40.92 1.21 31.88
CA THR A 987 41.03 2.45 31.09
C THR A 987 41.84 2.29 29.80
N ARG A 988 41.98 1.09 29.23
CA ARG A 988 42.52 0.93 27.89
C ARG A 988 41.53 1.60 26.93
N ARG A 989 42.09 2.54 26.12
CA ARG A 989 41.33 3.28 25.09
C ARG A 989 40.27 2.38 24.41
N PRO A 990 38.99 2.73 24.42
CA PRO A 990 38.04 2.04 23.57
C PRO A 990 38.52 2.21 22.13
N ALA A 991 38.55 1.12 21.38
CA ALA A 991 38.73 1.20 19.95
C ALA A 991 37.79 2.29 19.39
N ALA A 992 38.32 3.13 18.51
CA ALA A 992 37.53 4.20 17.87
C ALA A 992 36.32 3.54 17.22
N TRP A 993 35.14 4.07 17.52
CA TRP A 993 33.91 3.70 16.81
C TRP A 993 34.09 4.05 15.33
N PRO A 994 33.70 3.18 14.42
CA PRO A 994 33.61 3.60 13.03
C PRO A 994 32.63 4.77 12.97
N THR A 995 33.06 5.89 12.40
CA THR A 995 32.19 7.00 12.06
C THR A 995 31.09 6.45 11.13
N PRO A 996 29.79 6.68 11.39
CA PRO A 996 28.79 6.41 10.38
C PRO A 996 29.15 7.26 9.16
N ALA A 997 29.44 6.63 8.04
CA ALA A 997 29.46 7.33 6.76
C ALA A 997 28.07 7.98 6.55
N GLU A 998 28.05 9.26 6.15
CA GLU A 998 26.88 10.11 5.96
C GLU A 998 25.74 9.48 5.15
#